data_4905f53f46b866c9097f2e36127b2aef
#
_entry.id   4905f53f46b866c9097f2e36127b2aef
#
_cell.length_a   1.000
_cell.length_b   1.000
_cell.length_c   1.000
_cell.angle_alpha   90.00
_cell.angle_beta   90.00
_cell.angle_gamma   90.00
#
_symmetry.space_group_name_H-M   'P 1'
#
loop_
_entity.id
_entity.type
_entity.pdbx_description
1 polymer ?
#
loop_
_entity_poly.entity_id
_entity_poly.type
_entity_poly.pdbx_seq_one_letter_code
_entity_poly.pdbx_strand_id
1 'polypeptide(L)'
;MTLEKKLESSLKKQIKNATDRELYDAIVAIVKEEQDRVKKITGEKKLYYISAEFLIGKQLGKNLINLGLYDELAKLLSKNGKSIRTVESFEKEPSLGNGGLGRLAACFLDSIATLNLQGDGVGLNYHLGLFRQEFKDRKQHEIPDEWLYGSTVLRDTDVSFPVELAGKTYYSHMYDLDIIGYKTNKNTLHLFDLDTVDECIVHDGTKFDKKNIDKNLTLFLYPDDSDKDGQLLRIYQQYFMVSNAAQLIIKEEKEKGHSINDLDKHVYIQINDTHPSMVIPELIRLVMNEGITFRRAADIVANTCTYTNYTILAEALEKWPLDYLQEVVPQLVPIIGGLVYAVNIAFKGDKELTIIDDSHRVHMARMDMHFSNSINGVAALHTEILKHQELKPFYNIYHSKFNNKTNGITFRRWIMHCNPDLANYIDTLIGDAWRKDASKLEDLLKYINDTAVLQKLDDIKYTNKVRLADMIKKEEGIEINPSSIFDIQVKRLHEYKRQQMNALWVIYKYLQIKAGQKPARPITVIFGAKAAPAYIMAKNIIHLIICLQDLIKNDPEVSPYLKVVMLQNYNVTKAETVIPACDISEQISLASKEASGTGNMKFMLNGAITLGTNDGANVEIGELVGKDNIYTFGRSSDDVIKLYETSGYHAADYYNNSQLIHACVDFITSPELIKLGDKQMLSDLRDNLINKDWFMTLLDLEEYCRVKDRVLADYEDRLAWKKKSLVNIAKSGFFSSDRTILDYNRDIWHLK
;
A
#
# COMPACT_ATOMS: atom_id res chain seq x y z
N MET A 1 24.94 31.13 -0.33
CA MET A 1 24.29 31.60 0.93
C MET A 1 24.07 30.37 1.80
N THR A 2 24.40 30.37 3.09
CA THR A 2 24.13 29.23 3.98
C THR A 2 22.63 29.02 4.15
N LEU A 3 22.22 27.80 4.50
CA LEU A 3 20.79 27.46 4.73
C LEU A 3 20.18 28.38 5.81
N GLU A 4 20.90 28.66 6.90
CA GLU A 4 20.48 29.57 7.94
C GLU A 4 20.16 30.98 7.40
N LYS A 5 21.07 31.58 6.61
CA LYS A 5 20.82 32.88 5.99
C LYS A 5 19.67 32.86 5.00
N LYS A 6 19.48 31.78 4.25
CA LYS A 6 18.32 31.62 3.35
C LYS A 6 17.02 31.63 4.16
N LEU A 7 16.98 30.85 5.26
CA LEU A 7 15.80 30.71 6.08
C LEU A 7 15.45 32.04 6.80
N GLU A 8 16.42 32.70 7.41
CA GLU A 8 16.20 34.00 8.05
C GLU A 8 15.80 35.11 7.08
N SER A 9 16.36 35.09 5.85
CA SER A 9 15.96 35.99 4.78
C SER A 9 14.49 35.77 4.37
N SER A 10 14.06 34.53 4.23
CA SER A 10 12.67 34.17 3.92
C SER A 10 11.72 34.57 5.06
N LEU A 11 12.12 34.34 6.28
CA LEU A 11 11.36 34.68 7.49
C LEU A 11 11.34 36.19 7.81
N LYS A 12 12.31 36.94 7.33
CA LYS A 12 12.58 38.36 7.70
C LYS A 12 12.77 38.53 9.21
N LYS A 13 13.20 37.51 9.93
CA LYS A 13 13.52 37.47 11.36
C LYS A 13 14.40 36.28 11.72
N GLN A 14 14.93 36.26 12.93
CA GLN A 14 15.71 35.13 13.42
C GLN A 14 14.84 33.88 13.62
N ILE A 15 15.38 32.68 13.32
CA ILE A 15 14.71 31.38 13.42
C ILE A 15 14.03 31.17 14.78
N LYS A 16 14.72 31.49 15.88
CA LYS A 16 14.21 31.32 17.26
C LYS A 16 12.92 32.11 17.56
N ASN A 17 12.71 33.22 16.83
CA ASN A 17 11.55 34.11 16.99
C ASN A 17 10.40 33.79 16.05
N ALA A 18 10.56 32.84 15.14
CA ALA A 18 9.52 32.41 14.21
C ALA A 18 8.57 31.40 14.87
N THR A 19 7.31 31.44 14.50
CA THR A 19 6.37 30.35 14.81
C THR A 19 6.67 29.12 13.95
N ASP A 20 6.24 27.94 14.39
CA ASP A 20 6.46 26.72 13.62
C ASP A 20 5.73 26.75 12.28
N ARG A 21 4.60 27.45 12.18
CA ARG A 21 3.88 27.68 10.91
C ARG A 21 4.67 28.56 9.95
N GLU A 22 5.23 29.65 10.41
CA GLU A 22 6.09 30.51 9.57
C GLU A 22 7.34 29.77 9.11
N LEU A 23 7.91 28.91 9.95
CA LEU A 23 9.03 28.03 9.60
C LEU A 23 8.62 27.06 8.50
N TYR A 24 7.44 26.44 8.62
CA TYR A 24 6.91 25.55 7.59
C TYR A 24 6.79 26.25 6.24
N ASP A 25 6.14 27.41 6.20
CA ASP A 25 5.90 28.16 4.96
C ASP A 25 7.24 28.59 4.30
N ALA A 26 8.20 29.06 5.11
CA ALA A 26 9.53 29.45 4.62
C ALA A 26 10.34 28.25 4.11
N ILE A 27 10.30 27.12 4.80
CA ILE A 27 11.01 25.90 4.39
C ILE A 27 10.40 25.32 3.12
N VAL A 28 9.07 25.29 2.98
CA VAL A 28 8.38 24.89 1.74
C VAL A 28 8.82 25.74 0.56
N ALA A 29 8.91 27.07 0.75
CA ALA A 29 9.38 27.97 -0.31
C ALA A 29 10.83 27.66 -0.74
N ILE A 30 11.73 27.42 0.22
CA ILE A 30 13.12 27.03 -0.05
C ILE A 30 13.18 25.68 -0.80
N VAL A 31 12.40 24.70 -0.35
CA VAL A 31 12.36 23.38 -0.99
C VAL A 31 11.87 23.50 -2.44
N LYS A 32 10.84 24.29 -2.71
CA LYS A 32 10.36 24.55 -4.09
C LYS A 32 11.43 25.19 -4.96
N GLU A 33 12.16 26.19 -4.43
CA GLU A 33 13.27 26.82 -5.15
C GLU A 33 14.38 25.82 -5.50
N GLU A 34 14.73 24.92 -4.55
CA GLU A 34 15.74 23.89 -4.81
C GLU A 34 15.21 22.82 -5.80
N GLN A 35 13.94 22.45 -5.73
CA GLN A 35 13.28 21.52 -6.69
C GLN A 35 13.34 22.06 -8.12
N ASP A 36 13.16 23.39 -8.31
CA ASP A 36 13.23 24.02 -9.62
C ASP A 36 14.62 23.96 -10.25
N ARG A 37 15.66 23.86 -9.42
CA ARG A 37 17.07 23.71 -9.85
C ARG A 37 17.41 22.27 -10.23
N VAL A 38 16.65 21.29 -9.74
CA VAL A 38 16.86 19.87 -10.06
C VAL A 38 16.46 19.62 -11.52
N LYS A 39 17.36 19.03 -12.30
CA LYS A 39 17.10 18.75 -13.72
C LYS A 39 16.12 17.57 -13.86
N LYS A 40 15.31 17.62 -14.92
CA LYS A 40 14.52 16.44 -15.34
C LYS A 40 15.46 15.36 -15.86
N ILE A 41 15.10 14.09 -15.57
CA ILE A 41 15.82 12.94 -16.12
C ILE A 41 15.40 12.80 -17.58
N THR A 42 16.41 12.56 -18.44
CA THR A 42 16.22 12.32 -19.88
C THR A 42 16.90 11.01 -20.28
N GLY A 43 16.34 10.30 -21.22
CA GLY A 43 16.87 9.04 -21.75
C GLY A 43 16.34 8.76 -23.15
N GLU A 44 16.85 7.71 -23.78
CA GLU A 44 16.42 7.25 -25.10
C GLU A 44 15.00 6.64 -25.08
N LYS A 45 14.61 6.07 -23.95
CA LYS A 45 13.33 5.42 -23.74
C LYS A 45 12.72 5.88 -22.43
N LYS A 46 11.41 6.13 -22.42
CA LYS A 46 10.68 6.65 -21.27
C LYS A 46 9.65 5.63 -20.78
N LEU A 47 9.61 5.43 -19.47
CA LEU A 47 8.59 4.67 -18.78
C LEU A 47 7.42 5.57 -18.37
N TYR A 48 6.19 5.11 -18.57
CA TYR A 48 4.97 5.66 -18.00
C TYR A 48 4.38 4.62 -17.05
N TYR A 49 4.42 4.93 -15.76
CA TYR A 49 3.87 4.07 -14.70
C TYR A 49 2.44 4.50 -14.41
N ILE A 50 1.45 3.77 -14.96
CA ILE A 50 0.03 4.13 -14.85
C ILE A 50 -0.58 3.36 -13.69
N SER A 51 -1.15 4.07 -12.72
CA SER A 51 -1.77 3.48 -11.53
C SER A 51 -2.98 4.29 -11.07
N ALA A 52 -4.01 3.59 -10.61
CA ALA A 52 -5.16 4.23 -9.99
C ALA A 52 -4.82 4.91 -8.65
N GLU A 53 -3.72 4.49 -8.00
CA GLU A 53 -3.31 4.95 -6.68
C GLU A 53 -1.84 5.36 -6.64
N PHE A 54 -1.58 6.47 -5.94
CA PHE A 54 -0.23 6.88 -5.53
C PHE A 54 -0.26 7.35 -4.08
N LEU A 55 -0.04 6.44 -3.13
CA LEU A 55 -0.03 6.78 -1.70
C LEU A 55 1.31 7.40 -1.31
N ILE A 56 1.54 8.62 -1.75
CA ILE A 56 2.83 9.31 -1.66
C ILE A 56 3.21 9.74 -0.25
N GLY A 57 2.23 9.99 0.63
CA GLY A 57 2.46 10.56 1.95
C GLY A 57 2.93 12.01 1.91
N LYS A 58 3.28 12.59 3.05
CA LYS A 58 3.87 13.93 3.12
C LYS A 58 5.17 14.00 2.33
N GLN A 59 5.39 15.13 1.65
CA GLN A 59 6.51 15.30 0.72
C GLN A 59 7.66 16.13 1.29
N LEU A 60 7.41 17.02 2.26
CA LEU A 60 8.42 17.95 2.77
C LEU A 60 9.66 17.22 3.27
N GLY A 61 9.51 16.31 4.24
CA GLY A 61 10.62 15.56 4.80
C GLY A 61 11.32 14.66 3.79
N LYS A 62 10.56 13.98 2.93
CA LYS A 62 11.11 13.18 1.83
C LYS A 62 11.97 14.03 0.89
N ASN A 63 11.46 15.18 0.46
CA ASN A 63 12.16 16.06 -0.47
C ASN A 63 13.42 16.66 0.19
N LEU A 64 13.37 17.03 1.46
CA LEU A 64 14.54 17.46 2.23
C LEU A 64 15.63 16.38 2.28
N ILE A 65 15.26 15.12 2.49
CA ILE A 65 16.21 13.97 2.47
C ILE A 65 16.80 13.81 1.07
N ASN A 66 15.97 13.81 0.03
CA ASN A 66 16.41 13.57 -1.33
C ASN A 66 17.27 14.72 -1.87
N LEU A 67 17.01 15.95 -1.46
CA LEU A 67 17.86 17.12 -1.71
C LEU A 67 19.14 17.18 -0.84
N GLY A 68 19.25 16.31 0.18
CA GLY A 68 20.38 16.29 1.11
C GLY A 68 20.38 17.42 2.13
N LEU A 69 19.22 18.04 2.40
CA LEU A 69 19.08 19.20 3.29
C LEU A 69 18.54 18.84 4.69
N TYR A 70 18.01 17.62 4.87
CA TYR A 70 17.26 17.25 6.08
C TYR A 70 18.09 17.36 7.36
N ASP A 71 19.30 16.78 7.39
CA ASP A 71 20.13 16.73 8.58
C ASP A 71 20.66 18.12 8.98
N GLU A 72 21.05 18.94 7.99
CA GLU A 72 21.49 20.32 8.24
C GLU A 72 20.35 21.15 8.82
N LEU A 73 19.15 21.05 8.22
CA LEU A 73 17.96 21.77 8.68
C LEU A 73 17.52 21.31 10.07
N ALA A 74 17.50 20.00 10.34
CA ALA A 74 17.14 19.45 11.64
C ALA A 74 18.08 19.95 12.75
N LYS A 75 19.40 19.98 12.50
CA LYS A 75 20.40 20.52 13.42
C LYS A 75 20.22 22.03 13.64
N LEU A 76 19.96 22.77 12.57
CA LEU A 76 19.73 24.22 12.62
C LEU A 76 18.51 24.57 13.45
N LEU A 77 17.40 23.90 13.22
CA LEU A 77 16.16 24.08 13.97
C LEU A 77 16.35 23.73 15.46
N SER A 78 17.00 22.59 15.75
CA SER A 78 17.28 22.15 17.12
C SER A 78 18.12 23.17 17.90
N LYS A 79 19.15 23.75 17.28
CA LYS A 79 19.97 24.83 17.90
C LYS A 79 19.14 26.06 18.26
N ASN A 80 18.03 26.31 17.58
CA ASN A 80 17.13 27.43 17.82
C ASN A 80 15.90 27.03 18.66
N GLY A 81 15.92 25.85 19.32
CA GLY A 81 14.81 25.37 20.16
C GLY A 81 13.57 24.94 19.38
N LYS A 82 13.71 24.60 18.11
CA LYS A 82 12.65 24.18 17.21
C LYS A 82 12.80 22.71 16.81
N SER A 83 11.69 22.11 16.40
CA SER A 83 11.66 20.70 15.96
C SER A 83 11.25 20.60 14.49
N ILE A 84 12.06 19.93 13.68
CA ILE A 84 11.69 19.66 12.27
C ILE A 84 10.38 18.87 12.16
N ARG A 85 10.13 17.94 13.06
CA ARG A 85 8.90 17.14 13.09
C ARG A 85 7.66 17.99 13.37
N THR A 86 7.78 18.97 14.27
CA THR A 86 6.70 19.92 14.53
C THR A 86 6.41 20.76 13.29
N VAL A 87 7.46 21.20 12.60
CA VAL A 87 7.32 21.93 11.32
C VAL A 87 6.64 21.06 10.26
N GLU A 88 7.09 19.82 10.07
CA GLU A 88 6.48 18.87 9.12
C GLU A 88 5.01 18.54 9.45
N SER A 89 4.58 18.70 10.69
CA SER A 89 3.20 18.41 11.08
C SER A 89 2.17 19.33 10.41
N PHE A 90 2.58 20.52 9.96
CA PHE A 90 1.70 21.46 9.24
C PHE A 90 1.36 21.05 7.82
N GLU A 91 2.15 20.13 7.21
CA GLU A 91 1.82 19.60 5.89
C GLU A 91 0.61 18.66 5.97
N LYS A 92 -0.39 18.88 5.09
CA LYS A 92 -1.47 17.91 4.89
C LYS A 92 -0.94 16.73 4.08
N GLU A 93 -1.29 15.51 4.50
CA GLU A 93 -0.93 14.30 3.76
C GLU A 93 -1.79 14.18 2.51
N PRO A 94 -1.20 14.09 1.31
CA PRO A 94 -1.96 13.84 0.08
C PRO A 94 -2.70 12.50 0.14
N SER A 95 -3.98 12.50 -0.20
CA SER A 95 -4.86 11.34 -0.13
C SER A 95 -5.16 10.79 -1.53
N LEU A 96 -4.11 10.28 -2.20
CA LEU A 96 -4.14 9.78 -3.57
C LEU A 96 -4.02 8.25 -3.66
N GLY A 97 -4.20 7.56 -2.56
CA GLY A 97 -4.08 6.11 -2.47
C GLY A 97 -4.66 5.54 -1.19
N ASN A 98 -4.80 4.22 -1.13
CA ASN A 98 -5.44 3.54 -0.01
C ASN A 98 -4.49 2.59 0.73
N GLY A 99 -3.72 1.79 0.01
CA GLY A 99 -3.01 0.69 0.64
C GLY A 99 -1.71 0.30 -0.04
N GLY A 100 -1.45 -1.02 -0.07
CA GLY A 100 -0.20 -1.58 -0.59
C GLY A 100 0.11 -1.20 -2.02
N LEU A 101 -0.90 -1.24 -2.90
CA LEU A 101 -0.76 -0.89 -4.32
C LEU A 101 -0.25 0.55 -4.50
N GLY A 102 -0.94 1.51 -3.88
CA GLY A 102 -0.59 2.93 -4.00
C GLY A 102 0.73 3.28 -3.31
N ARG A 103 1.02 2.65 -2.15
CA ARG A 103 2.31 2.89 -1.48
C ARG A 103 3.48 2.30 -2.26
N LEU A 104 3.28 1.15 -2.91
CA LEU A 104 4.30 0.55 -3.76
C LEU A 104 4.59 1.43 -4.98
N ALA A 105 3.55 1.93 -5.66
CA ALA A 105 3.70 2.88 -6.77
C ALA A 105 4.53 4.10 -6.36
N ALA A 106 4.27 4.66 -5.18
CA ALA A 106 5.06 5.78 -4.64
C ALA A 106 6.52 5.40 -4.33
N CYS A 107 6.78 4.18 -3.81
CA CYS A 107 8.14 3.68 -3.60
C CYS A 107 8.89 3.50 -4.94
N PHE A 108 8.20 2.99 -5.94
CA PHE A 108 8.80 2.74 -7.25
C PHE A 108 9.15 4.04 -7.97
N LEU A 109 8.26 5.05 -7.96
CA LEU A 109 8.60 6.37 -8.53
C LEU A 109 9.82 6.99 -7.86
N ASP A 110 9.91 6.91 -6.52
CA ASP A 110 11.08 7.38 -5.77
C ASP A 110 12.37 6.65 -6.19
N SER A 111 12.31 5.33 -6.38
CA SER A 111 13.46 4.53 -6.82
C SER A 111 13.83 4.75 -8.28
N ILE A 112 12.85 4.88 -9.19
CA ILE A 112 13.08 5.20 -10.59
C ILE A 112 13.88 6.52 -10.72
N ALA A 113 13.44 7.56 -9.99
CA ALA A 113 14.15 8.84 -9.96
C ALA A 113 15.53 8.72 -9.29
N THR A 114 15.64 7.97 -8.18
CA THR A 114 16.92 7.77 -7.46
C THR A 114 17.96 7.06 -8.31
N LEU A 115 17.54 6.11 -9.14
CA LEU A 115 18.40 5.38 -10.07
C LEU A 115 18.65 6.14 -11.37
N ASN A 116 18.16 7.37 -11.47
CA ASN A 116 18.29 8.26 -12.63
C ASN A 116 17.73 7.63 -13.91
N LEU A 117 16.65 6.86 -13.81
CA LEU A 117 15.92 6.30 -14.94
C LEU A 117 14.78 7.23 -15.34
N GLN A 118 14.56 7.43 -16.64
CA GLN A 118 13.47 8.28 -17.13
C GLN A 118 12.13 7.54 -16.99
N GLY A 119 11.29 8.00 -16.05
CA GLY A 119 10.00 7.36 -15.84
C GLY A 119 9.04 8.23 -15.02
N ASP A 120 7.91 8.57 -15.63
CA ASP A 120 6.87 9.38 -15.00
C ASP A 120 5.67 8.51 -14.53
N GLY A 121 5.04 8.93 -13.44
CA GLY A 121 3.77 8.37 -12.99
C GLY A 121 2.58 9.05 -13.67
N VAL A 122 1.49 8.32 -13.88
CA VAL A 122 0.22 8.89 -14.37
C VAL A 122 -0.94 8.35 -13.55
N GLY A 123 -1.77 9.25 -13.03
CA GLY A 123 -2.95 8.93 -12.22
C GLY A 123 -4.00 10.03 -12.23
N LEU A 124 -4.90 9.99 -11.25
CA LEU A 124 -5.95 10.99 -11.08
C LEU A 124 -5.74 11.81 -9.80
N ASN A 125 -6.20 13.07 -9.84
CA ASN A 125 -6.20 13.97 -8.69
C ASN A 125 -7.54 13.85 -7.93
N TYR A 126 -7.61 12.94 -6.95
CA TYR A 126 -8.82 12.76 -6.17
C TYR A 126 -8.96 13.87 -5.12
N HIS A 127 -10.00 14.69 -5.22
CA HIS A 127 -10.22 15.86 -4.35
C HIS A 127 -10.35 15.48 -2.88
N LEU A 128 -11.10 14.44 -2.59
CA LEU A 128 -11.49 14.00 -1.25
C LEU A 128 -10.86 12.64 -0.88
N GLY A 129 -9.86 12.20 -1.66
CA GLY A 129 -9.11 10.99 -1.44
C GLY A 129 -9.95 9.71 -1.41
N LEU A 130 -9.57 8.75 -0.54
CA LEU A 130 -10.39 7.59 -0.25
C LEU A 130 -11.54 8.00 0.68
N PHE A 131 -11.23 8.35 1.89
CA PHE A 131 -12.02 9.00 2.95
C PHE A 131 -11.14 9.15 4.20
N ARG A 132 -11.54 10.04 5.08
CA ARG A 132 -11.03 10.12 6.45
C ARG A 132 -11.92 9.26 7.36
N GLN A 133 -11.29 8.46 8.22
CA GLN A 133 -12.01 7.59 9.16
C GLN A 133 -12.18 8.28 10.52
N GLU A 134 -13.39 8.27 11.03
CA GLU A 134 -13.70 8.64 12.41
C GLU A 134 -14.38 7.47 13.13
N PHE A 135 -14.24 7.42 14.44
CA PHE A 135 -14.97 6.45 15.27
C PHE A 135 -16.04 7.18 16.09
N LYS A 136 -17.30 6.78 15.87
CA LYS A 136 -18.46 7.23 16.66
C LYS A 136 -19.24 6.00 17.11
N ASP A 137 -19.63 5.94 18.36
CA ASP A 137 -20.36 4.79 18.93
C ASP A 137 -19.67 3.45 18.66
N ARG A 138 -18.34 3.43 18.69
CA ARG A 138 -17.46 2.28 18.37
C ARG A 138 -17.62 1.75 16.94
N LYS A 139 -18.07 2.59 16.02
CA LYS A 139 -18.26 2.26 14.60
C LYS A 139 -17.40 3.15 13.73
N GLN A 140 -16.96 2.61 12.59
CA GLN A 140 -16.31 3.42 11.56
C GLN A 140 -17.33 4.32 10.88
N HIS A 141 -17.00 5.59 10.78
CA HIS A 141 -17.68 6.60 9.94
C HIS A 141 -16.69 7.15 8.92
N GLU A 142 -17.14 7.22 7.69
CA GLU A 142 -16.38 7.78 6.59
C GLU A 142 -16.78 9.24 6.39
N ILE A 143 -15.79 10.13 6.30
CA ILE A 143 -15.97 11.55 5.97
C ILE A 143 -14.99 11.95 4.85
N PRO A 144 -15.25 13.03 4.11
CA PRO A 144 -14.33 13.56 3.12
C PRO A 144 -12.94 13.82 3.69
N ASP A 145 -11.89 13.49 2.94
CA ASP A 145 -10.50 13.82 3.28
C ASP A 145 -10.07 15.05 2.47
N GLU A 146 -10.34 16.24 2.98
CA GLU A 146 -10.08 17.53 2.34
C GLU A 146 -8.58 17.89 2.36
N TRP A 147 -7.74 17.05 1.77
CA TRP A 147 -6.29 17.24 1.75
C TRP A 147 -5.84 18.31 0.76
N LEU A 148 -6.60 18.49 -0.35
CA LEU A 148 -6.23 19.35 -1.47
C LEU A 148 -6.24 20.83 -1.06
N TYR A 149 -7.18 21.24 -0.20
CA TYR A 149 -7.27 22.61 0.28
C TYR A 149 -6.02 23.03 1.06
N GLY A 150 -5.31 24.02 0.53
CA GLY A 150 -4.03 24.50 1.08
C GLY A 150 -2.86 23.56 0.82
N SER A 151 -3.00 22.55 -0.04
CA SER A 151 -1.88 21.74 -0.51
C SER A 151 -0.89 22.59 -1.30
N THR A 152 0.41 22.35 -1.08
CA THR A 152 1.49 23.08 -1.74
C THR A 152 2.32 22.19 -2.65
N VAL A 153 1.96 20.93 -2.78
CA VAL A 153 2.79 19.93 -3.49
C VAL A 153 2.52 19.87 -4.99
N LEU A 154 1.31 20.23 -5.42
CA LEU A 154 0.91 20.20 -6.83
C LEU A 154 1.34 21.47 -7.56
N ARG A 155 1.71 21.30 -8.82
CA ARG A 155 1.96 22.37 -9.79
C ARG A 155 0.88 22.34 -10.85
N ASP A 156 0.22 23.43 -11.05
CA ASP A 156 -0.69 23.65 -12.16
C ASP A 156 0.05 23.65 -13.50
N THR A 157 -0.55 23.09 -14.54
CA THR A 157 -0.02 23.08 -15.90
C THR A 157 -1.07 23.51 -16.92
N ASP A 158 -0.63 23.97 -18.10
CA ASP A 158 -1.51 24.32 -19.21
C ASP A 158 -1.92 23.10 -20.06
N VAL A 159 -1.68 21.86 -19.59
CA VAL A 159 -1.96 20.65 -20.36
C VAL A 159 -3.40 20.21 -20.13
N SER A 160 -4.12 20.08 -21.21
CA SER A 160 -5.52 19.63 -21.25
C SER A 160 -5.73 18.71 -22.46
N PHE A 161 -6.51 17.67 -22.28
CA PHE A 161 -6.90 16.74 -23.35
C PHE A 161 -8.41 16.55 -23.40
N PRO A 162 -9.00 16.40 -24.62
CA PRO A 162 -10.40 15.99 -24.75
C PRO A 162 -10.52 14.48 -24.47
N VAL A 163 -11.48 14.10 -23.63
CA VAL A 163 -11.83 12.70 -23.33
C VAL A 163 -13.29 12.47 -23.64
N GLU A 164 -13.58 11.55 -24.55
CA GLU A 164 -14.95 11.19 -24.93
C GLU A 164 -15.50 10.13 -23.97
N LEU A 165 -16.57 10.47 -23.26
CA LEU A 165 -17.25 9.61 -22.30
C LEU A 165 -18.76 9.66 -22.52
N ALA A 166 -19.38 8.52 -22.80
CA ALA A 166 -20.83 8.41 -23.07
C ALA A 166 -21.35 9.40 -24.13
N GLY A 167 -20.56 9.64 -25.17
CA GLY A 167 -20.89 10.56 -26.26
C GLY A 167 -20.75 12.05 -25.92
N LYS A 168 -20.17 12.38 -24.78
CA LYS A 168 -19.85 13.78 -24.35
C LYS A 168 -18.34 13.95 -24.22
N THR A 169 -17.84 15.11 -24.66
CA THR A 169 -16.43 15.49 -24.51
C THR A 169 -16.20 16.17 -23.16
N TYR A 170 -15.24 15.68 -22.40
CA TYR A 170 -14.74 16.30 -21.17
C TYR A 170 -13.28 16.76 -21.40
N TYR A 171 -12.96 17.95 -20.92
CA TYR A 171 -11.59 18.47 -21.02
C TYR A 171 -10.88 18.29 -19.69
N SER A 172 -9.80 17.53 -19.71
CA SER A 172 -8.99 17.30 -18.52
C SER A 172 -8.11 18.50 -18.21
N HIS A 173 -7.65 18.57 -16.97
CA HIS A 173 -6.61 19.47 -16.49
C HIS A 173 -5.52 18.65 -15.82
N MET A 174 -4.26 18.89 -16.17
CA MET A 174 -3.13 18.15 -15.61
C MET A 174 -2.41 18.94 -14.53
N TYR A 175 -2.18 18.29 -13.40
CA TYR A 175 -1.33 18.77 -12.31
C TYR A 175 -0.08 17.91 -12.22
N ASP A 176 1.07 18.53 -11.97
CA ASP A 176 2.36 17.88 -11.84
C ASP A 176 2.82 17.85 -10.37
N LEU A 177 3.44 16.74 -9.98
CA LEU A 177 4.16 16.61 -8.73
C LEU A 177 5.59 16.16 -9.01
N ASP A 178 6.59 16.92 -8.54
CA ASP A 178 8.00 16.57 -8.71
C ASP A 178 8.37 15.34 -7.90
N ILE A 179 8.94 14.35 -8.54
CA ILE A 179 9.52 13.14 -7.93
C ILE A 179 11.03 13.24 -7.95
N ILE A 180 11.58 13.76 -6.86
CA ILE A 180 13.02 13.98 -6.74
C ILE A 180 13.70 12.68 -6.32
N GLY A 181 14.76 12.28 -7.02
CA GLY A 181 15.60 11.16 -6.63
C GLY A 181 16.60 11.55 -5.52
N TYR A 182 17.10 10.54 -4.80
CA TYR A 182 18.05 10.75 -3.68
C TYR A 182 19.38 11.28 -4.19
N LYS A 183 19.60 12.60 -4.03
CA LYS A 183 20.80 13.34 -4.50
C LYS A 183 21.05 13.16 -6.00
N THR A 184 19.97 13.06 -6.79
CA THR A 184 20.00 12.90 -8.25
C THR A 184 19.01 13.87 -8.92
N ASN A 185 18.59 13.55 -10.13
CA ASN A 185 17.63 14.33 -10.92
C ASN A 185 16.16 14.00 -10.53
N LYS A 186 15.19 14.53 -11.26
CA LYS A 186 13.76 14.35 -11.00
C LYS A 186 12.98 13.80 -12.18
N ASN A 187 11.94 13.06 -11.87
CA ASN A 187 10.80 12.68 -12.72
C ASN A 187 9.55 13.42 -12.28
N THR A 188 8.41 13.12 -12.88
CA THR A 188 7.13 13.76 -12.60
C THR A 188 6.04 12.71 -12.32
N LEU A 189 5.12 13.02 -11.43
CA LEU A 189 3.83 12.36 -11.31
C LEU A 189 2.77 13.30 -11.91
N HIS A 190 2.17 12.89 -13.02
CA HIS A 190 1.09 13.61 -13.70
C HIS A 190 -0.26 13.14 -13.14
N LEU A 191 -1.03 14.08 -12.63
CA LEU A 191 -2.35 13.83 -12.04
C LEU A 191 -3.41 14.57 -12.85
N PHE A 192 -4.32 13.84 -13.47
CA PHE A 192 -5.40 14.41 -14.24
C PHE A 192 -6.65 14.65 -13.40
N ASP A 193 -7.31 15.74 -13.69
CA ASP A 193 -8.48 16.23 -12.99
C ASP A 193 -9.52 16.78 -13.96
N LEU A 194 -10.68 17.13 -13.43
CA LEU A 194 -11.74 17.81 -14.16
C LEU A 194 -12.14 19.08 -13.40
N ASP A 195 -11.92 20.24 -13.97
CA ASP A 195 -12.17 21.55 -13.32
C ASP A 195 -13.62 21.79 -12.89
N THR A 196 -14.56 20.99 -13.41
CA THR A 196 -15.98 21.09 -13.08
C THR A 196 -16.38 20.28 -11.84
N VAL A 197 -15.46 19.49 -11.27
CA VAL A 197 -15.71 18.71 -10.06
C VAL A 197 -16.07 19.63 -8.90
N ASP A 198 -17.09 19.25 -8.13
CA ASP A 198 -17.69 20.07 -7.10
C ASP A 198 -17.84 19.28 -5.79
N GLU A 199 -16.98 19.59 -4.82
CA GLU A 199 -16.97 18.95 -3.51
C GLU A 199 -18.27 19.22 -2.71
N CYS A 200 -19.01 20.30 -3.03
CA CYS A 200 -20.24 20.68 -2.34
C CYS A 200 -21.40 19.70 -2.57
N ILE A 201 -21.32 18.81 -3.55
CA ILE A 201 -22.36 17.79 -3.78
C ILE A 201 -22.31 16.64 -2.78
N VAL A 202 -21.22 16.54 -1.99
CA VAL A 202 -21.05 15.47 -1.01
C VAL A 202 -21.87 15.75 0.24
N HIS A 203 -22.60 14.76 0.72
CA HIS A 203 -23.47 14.84 1.89
C HIS A 203 -23.45 13.51 2.67
N ASP A 204 -23.99 13.50 3.88
CA ASP A 204 -24.12 12.31 4.73
C ASP A 204 -22.88 11.41 4.73
N GLY A 205 -21.72 11.99 5.08
CA GLY A 205 -20.43 11.30 5.03
C GLY A 205 -19.78 11.40 3.66
N THR A 206 -19.82 10.34 2.86
CA THR A 206 -19.20 10.29 1.51
C THR A 206 -20.22 10.04 0.39
N LYS A 207 -21.50 10.31 0.63
CA LYS A 207 -22.57 10.11 -0.37
C LYS A 207 -22.63 11.27 -1.35
N PHE A 208 -22.97 10.98 -2.60
CA PHE A 208 -23.18 11.97 -3.66
C PHE A 208 -23.95 11.34 -4.83
N ASP A 209 -24.45 12.16 -5.75
CA ASP A 209 -25.07 11.67 -6.98
C ASP A 209 -24.01 11.13 -7.94
N LYS A 210 -23.96 9.80 -8.10
CA LYS A 210 -23.00 9.08 -8.95
C LYS A 210 -23.20 9.31 -10.44
N LYS A 211 -24.37 9.82 -10.88
CA LYS A 211 -24.68 10.06 -12.30
C LYS A 211 -24.14 11.38 -12.84
N ASN A 212 -23.85 12.31 -11.98
CA ASN A 212 -23.39 13.64 -12.37
C ASN A 212 -21.88 13.65 -12.58
N ILE A 213 -21.44 13.07 -13.70
CA ILE A 213 -20.01 12.89 -14.03
C ILE A 213 -19.25 14.21 -14.07
N ASP A 214 -19.86 15.29 -14.55
CA ASP A 214 -19.25 16.64 -14.55
C ASP A 214 -18.81 17.08 -13.15
N LYS A 215 -19.55 16.65 -12.13
CA LYS A 215 -19.35 17.09 -10.75
C LYS A 215 -18.60 16.09 -9.86
N ASN A 216 -18.50 14.83 -10.28
CA ASN A 216 -18.03 13.76 -9.39
C ASN A 216 -16.85 12.95 -9.89
N LEU A 217 -16.39 13.13 -11.13
CA LEU A 217 -15.43 12.21 -11.79
C LEU A 217 -14.16 11.96 -10.97
N THR A 218 -13.58 13.00 -10.36
CA THR A 218 -12.35 12.91 -9.56
C THR A 218 -12.57 13.27 -8.08
N LEU A 219 -13.81 13.12 -7.55
CA LEU A 219 -14.06 13.35 -6.13
C LEU A 219 -13.35 12.36 -5.23
N PHE A 220 -13.65 11.07 -5.39
CA PHE A 220 -13.16 9.99 -4.52
C PHE A 220 -12.42 8.92 -5.29
N LEU A 221 -11.34 8.40 -4.68
CA LEU A 221 -10.75 7.12 -5.02
C LEU A 221 -11.67 5.99 -4.55
N TYR A 222 -11.97 5.04 -5.42
CA TYR A 222 -12.85 3.89 -5.14
C TYR A 222 -14.22 4.30 -4.57
N PRO A 223 -15.04 5.02 -5.35
CA PRO A 223 -16.42 5.29 -4.96
C PRO A 223 -17.17 3.97 -4.72
N ASP A 224 -18.23 4.02 -3.91
CA ASP A 224 -19.10 2.88 -3.65
C ASP A 224 -19.66 2.31 -4.96
N ASP A 225 -19.28 1.07 -5.30
CA ASP A 225 -19.63 0.34 -6.51
C ASP A 225 -20.59 -0.84 -6.24
N SER A 226 -21.32 -0.77 -5.15
CA SER A 226 -22.35 -1.75 -4.78
C SER A 226 -23.56 -1.73 -5.73
N ASP A 227 -23.74 -0.65 -6.48
CA ASP A 227 -24.77 -0.47 -7.49
C ASP A 227 -24.21 -0.22 -8.91
N LYS A 228 -25.09 -0.25 -9.92
CA LYS A 228 -24.71 -0.02 -11.32
C LYS A 228 -24.04 1.34 -11.51
N ASP A 229 -24.58 2.40 -10.92
CA ASP A 229 -24.07 3.75 -11.13
C ASP A 229 -22.65 3.92 -10.58
N GLY A 230 -22.36 3.28 -9.44
CA GLY A 230 -21.00 3.23 -8.89
C GLY A 230 -20.02 2.42 -9.75
N GLN A 231 -20.48 1.28 -10.32
CA GLN A 231 -19.69 0.50 -11.25
C GLN A 231 -19.38 1.26 -12.54
N LEU A 232 -20.37 1.97 -13.09
CA LEU A 232 -20.16 2.85 -14.23
C LEU A 232 -19.16 3.97 -13.90
N LEU A 233 -19.29 4.62 -12.74
CA LEU A 233 -18.37 5.68 -12.32
C LEU A 233 -16.93 5.18 -12.25
N ARG A 234 -16.69 3.93 -11.79
CA ARG A 234 -15.35 3.34 -11.85
C ARG A 234 -14.82 3.20 -13.28
N ILE A 235 -15.66 2.80 -14.24
CA ILE A 235 -15.26 2.74 -15.65
C ILE A 235 -14.95 4.15 -16.18
N TYR A 236 -15.77 5.15 -15.85
CA TYR A 236 -15.50 6.56 -16.17
C TYR A 236 -14.13 7.01 -15.67
N GLN A 237 -13.80 6.75 -14.41
CA GLN A 237 -12.51 7.10 -13.80
C GLN A 237 -11.35 6.38 -14.48
N GLN A 238 -11.45 5.07 -14.68
CA GLN A 238 -10.39 4.27 -15.30
C GLN A 238 -10.11 4.74 -16.73
N TYR A 239 -11.15 4.95 -17.53
CA TYR A 239 -10.94 5.42 -18.89
C TYR A 239 -10.44 6.85 -18.95
N PHE A 240 -10.95 7.75 -18.11
CA PHE A 240 -10.44 9.13 -18.02
C PHE A 240 -8.92 9.13 -17.72
N MET A 241 -8.47 8.29 -16.79
CA MET A 241 -7.05 8.15 -16.49
C MET A 241 -6.24 7.66 -17.69
N VAL A 242 -6.66 6.57 -18.33
CA VAL A 242 -5.85 5.95 -19.40
C VAL A 242 -5.91 6.72 -20.71
N SER A 243 -7.02 7.39 -21.02
CA SER A 243 -7.13 8.23 -22.22
C SER A 243 -6.19 9.44 -22.11
N ASN A 244 -6.14 10.09 -20.95
CA ASN A 244 -5.20 11.17 -20.69
C ASN A 244 -3.73 10.68 -20.77
N ALA A 245 -3.43 9.51 -20.17
CA ALA A 245 -2.10 8.92 -20.26
C ALA A 245 -1.68 8.64 -21.71
N ALA A 246 -2.55 8.01 -22.49
CA ALA A 246 -2.28 7.68 -23.89
C ALA A 246 -2.10 8.93 -24.75
N GLN A 247 -2.93 9.96 -24.57
CA GLN A 247 -2.80 11.23 -25.27
C GLN A 247 -1.51 11.97 -24.89
N LEU A 248 -1.12 11.97 -23.61
CA LEU A 248 0.14 12.54 -23.14
C LEU A 248 1.34 11.84 -23.81
N ILE A 249 1.34 10.51 -23.86
CA ILE A 249 2.38 9.71 -24.52
C ILE A 249 2.51 10.09 -26.00
N ILE A 250 1.43 10.09 -26.75
CA ILE A 250 1.42 10.46 -28.17
C ILE A 250 1.92 11.89 -28.39
N LYS A 251 1.46 12.84 -27.55
CA LYS A 251 1.89 14.24 -27.59
C LYS A 251 3.39 14.36 -27.39
N GLU A 252 3.93 13.78 -26.32
CA GLU A 252 5.36 13.89 -25.98
C GLU A 252 6.25 13.25 -27.06
N GLU A 253 5.85 12.12 -27.63
CA GLU A 253 6.65 11.46 -28.68
C GLU A 253 6.62 12.24 -29.99
N LYS A 254 5.51 12.87 -30.35
CA LYS A 254 5.44 13.80 -31.48
C LYS A 254 6.31 15.05 -31.27
N GLU A 255 6.32 15.61 -30.07
CA GLU A 255 7.15 16.77 -29.71
C GLU A 255 8.65 16.48 -29.82
N LYS A 256 9.04 15.23 -29.51
CA LYS A 256 10.41 14.73 -29.72
C LYS A 256 10.74 14.45 -31.20
N GLY A 257 9.77 14.49 -32.09
CA GLY A 257 9.91 14.17 -33.52
C GLY A 257 9.95 12.67 -33.82
N HIS A 258 9.52 11.83 -32.91
CA HIS A 258 9.46 10.36 -33.09
C HIS A 258 8.24 9.96 -33.94
N SER A 259 8.41 8.92 -34.76
CA SER A 259 7.31 8.32 -35.49
C SER A 259 6.46 7.47 -34.52
N ILE A 260 5.15 7.64 -34.55
CA ILE A 260 4.24 6.81 -33.74
C ILE A 260 4.30 5.33 -34.17
N ASN A 261 4.69 5.03 -35.41
CA ASN A 261 4.92 3.65 -35.85
C ASN A 261 6.12 2.98 -35.16
N ASP A 262 6.99 3.75 -34.51
CA ASP A 262 8.16 3.28 -33.74
C ASP A 262 7.98 3.48 -32.22
N LEU A 263 6.74 3.68 -31.74
CA LEU A 263 6.44 3.97 -30.33
C LEU A 263 7.06 2.93 -29.38
N ASP A 264 7.03 1.66 -29.74
CA ASP A 264 7.60 0.53 -28.97
C ASP A 264 9.12 0.61 -28.78
N LYS A 265 9.82 1.46 -29.54
CA LYS A 265 11.26 1.71 -29.39
C LYS A 265 11.56 2.78 -28.32
N HIS A 266 10.63 3.69 -28.07
CA HIS A 266 10.83 4.89 -27.27
C HIS A 266 10.04 4.91 -25.95
N VAL A 267 9.01 4.06 -25.82
CA VAL A 267 8.07 4.07 -24.71
C VAL A 267 7.91 2.70 -24.08
N TYR A 268 7.84 2.67 -22.76
CA TYR A 268 7.27 1.57 -21.98
C TYR A 268 6.10 2.06 -21.15
N ILE A 269 5.07 1.22 -21.01
CA ILE A 269 3.91 1.46 -20.17
C ILE A 269 3.82 0.32 -19.16
N GLN A 270 3.96 0.67 -17.87
CA GLN A 270 3.72 -0.26 -16.78
C GLN A 270 2.24 -0.17 -16.37
N ILE A 271 1.50 -1.24 -16.65
CA ILE A 271 0.11 -1.42 -16.20
C ILE A 271 0.13 -1.96 -14.77
N ASN A 272 -0.24 -1.11 -13.81
CA ASN A 272 -0.19 -1.44 -12.38
C ASN A 272 -1.53 -2.00 -11.92
N ASP A 273 -1.64 -3.33 -11.87
CA ASP A 273 -2.89 -4.08 -11.72
C ASP A 273 -3.85 -3.87 -12.92
N THR A 274 -5.12 -4.21 -12.79
CA THR A 274 -6.10 -4.16 -13.90
C THR A 274 -6.79 -2.82 -14.10
N HIS A 275 -6.65 -1.88 -13.17
CA HIS A 275 -7.30 -0.57 -13.27
C HIS A 275 -6.92 0.22 -14.53
N PRO A 276 -5.64 0.19 -15.02
CA PRO A 276 -5.26 0.86 -16.26
C PRO A 276 -5.41 0.02 -17.53
N SER A 277 -5.97 -1.18 -17.50
CA SER A 277 -6.01 -2.12 -18.65
C SER A 277 -6.57 -1.51 -19.94
N MET A 278 -7.55 -0.60 -19.83
CA MET A 278 -8.12 0.09 -21.00
C MET A 278 -7.11 0.96 -21.76
N VAL A 279 -5.88 1.17 -21.24
CA VAL A 279 -4.81 1.82 -22.01
C VAL A 279 -4.47 1.05 -23.28
N ILE A 280 -4.61 -0.28 -23.28
CA ILE A 280 -4.34 -1.12 -24.45
C ILE A 280 -5.26 -0.75 -25.62
N PRO A 281 -6.60 -0.90 -25.52
CA PRO A 281 -7.48 -0.54 -26.63
C PRO A 281 -7.48 0.96 -26.94
N GLU A 282 -7.29 1.84 -25.93
CA GLU A 282 -7.23 3.28 -26.17
C GLU A 282 -5.99 3.69 -26.95
N LEU A 283 -4.82 3.17 -26.59
CA LEU A 283 -3.59 3.46 -27.32
C LEU A 283 -3.63 2.87 -28.74
N ILE A 284 -4.20 1.67 -28.95
CA ILE A 284 -4.43 1.11 -30.29
C ILE A 284 -5.29 2.08 -31.12
N ARG A 285 -6.40 2.56 -30.55
CA ARG A 285 -7.29 3.53 -31.21
C ARG A 285 -6.55 4.79 -31.64
N LEU A 286 -5.75 5.37 -30.73
CA LEU A 286 -4.98 6.59 -31.02
C LEU A 286 -3.87 6.36 -32.05
N VAL A 287 -3.16 5.23 -31.99
CA VAL A 287 -2.16 4.83 -32.99
C VAL A 287 -2.80 4.63 -34.38
N MET A 288 -4.00 4.05 -34.42
CA MET A 288 -4.75 3.92 -35.68
C MET A 288 -5.16 5.27 -36.27
N ASN A 289 -5.45 6.27 -35.45
CA ASN A 289 -5.76 7.63 -35.92
C ASN A 289 -4.56 8.29 -36.64
N GLU A 290 -3.34 7.78 -36.43
CA GLU A 290 -2.14 8.20 -37.19
C GLU A 290 -1.99 7.46 -38.54
N GLY A 291 -3.01 6.73 -38.99
CA GLY A 291 -3.01 5.99 -40.25
C GLY A 291 -2.36 4.61 -40.20
N ILE A 292 -2.05 4.12 -39.02
CA ILE A 292 -1.45 2.78 -38.81
C ILE A 292 -2.57 1.73 -38.78
N THR A 293 -2.33 0.58 -39.42
CA THR A 293 -3.32 -0.50 -39.45
C THR A 293 -3.56 -1.10 -38.06
N PHE A 294 -4.77 -1.62 -37.78
CA PHE A 294 -5.12 -2.26 -36.51
C PHE A 294 -4.08 -3.32 -36.08
N ARG A 295 -3.68 -4.21 -37.00
CA ARG A 295 -2.70 -5.26 -36.69
C ARG A 295 -1.37 -4.66 -36.19
N ARG A 296 -0.83 -3.69 -36.95
CA ARG A 296 0.44 -3.03 -36.57
C ARG A 296 0.28 -2.24 -35.27
N ALA A 297 -0.84 -1.55 -35.07
CA ALA A 297 -1.12 -0.83 -33.84
C ALA A 297 -1.18 -1.78 -32.62
N ALA A 298 -1.83 -2.92 -32.76
CA ALA A 298 -1.87 -3.96 -31.71
C ALA A 298 -0.47 -4.53 -31.41
N ASP A 299 0.36 -4.77 -32.43
CA ASP A 299 1.74 -5.22 -32.25
C ASP A 299 2.59 -4.16 -31.51
N ILE A 300 2.48 -2.89 -31.90
CA ILE A 300 3.18 -1.77 -31.23
C ILE A 300 2.78 -1.73 -29.75
N VAL A 301 1.50 -1.73 -29.45
CA VAL A 301 0.98 -1.63 -28.07
C VAL A 301 1.39 -2.84 -27.23
N ALA A 302 1.32 -4.05 -27.79
CA ALA A 302 1.76 -5.26 -27.09
C ALA A 302 3.26 -5.24 -26.74
N ASN A 303 4.10 -4.61 -27.58
CA ASN A 303 5.53 -4.44 -27.29
C ASN A 303 5.83 -3.27 -26.35
N THR A 304 4.90 -2.34 -26.20
CA THR A 304 5.02 -1.16 -25.33
C THR A 304 4.55 -1.44 -23.90
N CYS A 305 3.51 -2.27 -23.73
CA CYS A 305 2.89 -2.53 -22.44
C CYS A 305 3.54 -3.69 -21.68
N THR A 306 3.55 -3.58 -20.35
CA THR A 306 3.92 -4.64 -19.43
C THR A 306 2.94 -4.65 -18.25
N TYR A 307 2.58 -5.81 -17.75
CA TYR A 307 1.51 -6.01 -16.76
C TYR A 307 2.04 -6.60 -15.47
N THR A 308 1.71 -5.96 -14.34
CA THR A 308 1.95 -6.50 -13.00
C THR A 308 0.62 -6.92 -12.38
N ASN A 309 0.54 -8.19 -11.98
CA ASN A 309 -0.61 -8.75 -11.27
C ASN A 309 -0.41 -8.67 -9.75
N TYR A 310 -1.42 -8.14 -9.04
CA TYR A 310 -1.45 -8.09 -7.57
C TYR A 310 -2.53 -8.99 -6.97
N THR A 311 -3.38 -9.57 -7.79
CA THR A 311 -4.54 -10.36 -7.36
C THR A 311 -4.23 -11.85 -7.48
N ILE A 312 -4.35 -12.60 -6.37
CA ILE A 312 -4.12 -14.05 -6.41
C ILE A 312 -5.32 -14.78 -6.99
N LEU A 313 -6.54 -14.46 -6.52
CA LEU A 313 -7.75 -15.18 -6.95
C LEU A 313 -8.19 -14.75 -8.35
N ALA A 314 -8.19 -15.67 -9.30
CA ALA A 314 -8.64 -15.40 -10.68
C ALA A 314 -10.09 -14.88 -10.73
N GLU A 315 -10.95 -15.32 -9.83
CA GLU A 315 -12.35 -14.86 -9.73
C GLU A 315 -12.46 -13.38 -9.34
N ALA A 316 -11.49 -12.86 -8.58
CA ALA A 316 -11.41 -11.46 -8.14
C ALA A 316 -10.76 -10.54 -9.18
N LEU A 317 -10.25 -11.09 -10.30
CA LEU A 317 -9.74 -10.29 -11.41
C LEU A 317 -10.87 -9.47 -12.02
N GLU A 318 -10.61 -8.20 -12.26
CA GLU A 318 -11.62 -7.25 -12.74
C GLU A 318 -12.16 -7.65 -14.10
N LYS A 319 -13.49 -7.63 -14.22
CA LYS A 319 -14.22 -7.88 -15.45
C LYS A 319 -15.46 -6.99 -15.51
N TRP A 320 -15.68 -6.36 -16.66
CA TRP A 320 -16.79 -5.45 -16.87
C TRP A 320 -17.80 -6.02 -17.86
N PRO A 321 -19.12 -5.88 -17.60
CA PRO A 321 -20.13 -6.16 -18.59
C PRO A 321 -19.87 -5.35 -19.87
N LEU A 322 -19.99 -6.00 -21.03
CA LEU A 322 -19.74 -5.34 -22.33
C LEU A 322 -20.71 -4.17 -22.59
N ASP A 323 -21.95 -4.28 -22.12
CA ASP A 323 -22.96 -3.22 -22.20
C ASP A 323 -22.57 -1.99 -21.38
N TYR A 324 -21.87 -2.14 -20.25
CA TYR A 324 -21.33 -1.01 -19.49
C TYR A 324 -20.23 -0.29 -20.27
N LEU A 325 -19.34 -1.03 -20.91
CA LEU A 325 -18.34 -0.43 -21.79
C LEU A 325 -18.97 0.24 -23.02
N GLN A 326 -20.03 -0.36 -23.58
CA GLN A 326 -20.79 0.24 -24.67
C GLN A 326 -21.49 1.55 -24.23
N GLU A 327 -21.92 1.63 -22.98
CA GLU A 327 -22.55 2.82 -22.41
C GLU A 327 -21.53 3.96 -22.19
N VAL A 328 -20.37 3.65 -21.59
CA VAL A 328 -19.39 4.64 -21.15
C VAL A 328 -18.34 4.96 -22.22
N VAL A 329 -17.84 3.94 -22.93
CA VAL A 329 -16.70 4.05 -23.88
C VAL A 329 -16.98 3.34 -25.19
N PRO A 330 -18.09 3.70 -25.90
CA PRO A 330 -18.51 3.01 -27.12
C PRO A 330 -17.41 2.97 -28.20
N GLN A 331 -16.50 3.96 -28.22
CA GLN A 331 -15.38 4.05 -29.16
C GLN A 331 -14.33 2.94 -28.96
N LEU A 332 -14.26 2.31 -27.77
CA LEU A 332 -13.33 1.20 -27.52
C LEU A 332 -13.93 -0.17 -27.91
N VAL A 333 -15.23 -0.30 -27.96
CA VAL A 333 -15.88 -1.60 -28.21
C VAL A 333 -15.46 -2.23 -29.56
N PRO A 334 -15.36 -1.49 -30.67
CA PRO A 334 -14.85 -2.05 -31.93
C PRO A 334 -13.39 -2.52 -31.83
N ILE A 335 -12.56 -1.80 -31.07
CA ILE A 335 -11.15 -2.15 -30.86
C ILE A 335 -11.07 -3.44 -30.03
N ILE A 336 -11.79 -3.50 -28.90
CA ILE A 336 -11.89 -4.71 -28.07
C ILE A 336 -12.40 -5.89 -28.90
N GLY A 337 -13.42 -5.69 -29.74
CA GLY A 337 -13.92 -6.71 -30.68
C GLY A 337 -12.84 -7.23 -31.62
N GLY A 338 -11.99 -6.34 -32.14
CA GLY A 338 -10.84 -6.73 -32.96
C GLY A 338 -9.81 -7.56 -32.19
N LEU A 339 -9.52 -7.22 -30.93
CA LEU A 339 -8.63 -7.97 -30.05
C LEU A 339 -9.20 -9.37 -29.75
N VAL A 340 -10.48 -9.44 -29.40
CA VAL A 340 -11.21 -10.72 -29.19
C VAL A 340 -11.14 -11.61 -30.43
N TYR A 341 -11.40 -11.04 -31.60
CA TYR A 341 -11.31 -11.78 -32.86
C TYR A 341 -9.91 -12.36 -33.09
N ALA A 342 -8.87 -11.56 -32.89
CA ALA A 342 -7.48 -12.00 -33.05
C ALA A 342 -7.13 -13.14 -32.07
N VAL A 343 -7.51 -13.03 -30.80
CA VAL A 343 -7.30 -14.07 -29.78
C VAL A 343 -8.06 -15.35 -30.12
N ASN A 344 -9.33 -15.23 -30.50
CA ASN A 344 -10.16 -16.41 -30.84
C ASN A 344 -9.64 -17.16 -32.05
N ILE A 345 -9.09 -16.48 -33.06
CA ILE A 345 -8.40 -17.13 -34.18
C ILE A 345 -7.13 -17.82 -33.69
N ALA A 346 -6.28 -17.14 -32.94
CA ALA A 346 -4.99 -17.67 -32.50
C ALA A 346 -5.14 -18.92 -31.63
N PHE A 347 -6.15 -18.94 -30.74
CA PHE A 347 -6.36 -20.00 -29.76
C PHE A 347 -7.65 -20.81 -29.98
N LYS A 348 -8.20 -20.76 -31.21
CA LYS A 348 -9.35 -21.59 -31.64
C LYS A 348 -10.59 -21.48 -30.76
N GLY A 349 -10.80 -20.29 -30.17
CA GLY A 349 -11.95 -20.02 -29.30
C GLY A 349 -11.88 -20.68 -27.92
N ASP A 350 -10.69 -20.95 -27.40
CA ASP A 350 -10.51 -21.47 -26.05
C ASP A 350 -11.14 -20.53 -25.02
N LYS A 351 -12.11 -21.03 -24.24
CA LYS A 351 -12.91 -20.27 -23.30
C LYS A 351 -12.10 -19.75 -22.11
N GLU A 352 -11.02 -20.41 -21.74
CA GLU A 352 -10.14 -19.95 -20.65
C GLU A 352 -9.25 -18.80 -21.10
N LEU A 353 -9.01 -18.66 -22.41
CA LEU A 353 -8.14 -17.65 -23.00
C LEU A 353 -8.88 -16.46 -23.61
N THR A 354 -10.18 -16.62 -23.97
CA THR A 354 -10.93 -15.52 -24.60
C THR A 354 -11.07 -14.31 -23.67
N ILE A 355 -10.97 -13.10 -24.24
CA ILE A 355 -11.12 -11.83 -23.50
C ILE A 355 -12.56 -11.60 -23.05
N ILE A 356 -13.56 -12.03 -23.84
CA ILE A 356 -14.97 -11.93 -23.48
C ILE A 356 -15.51 -13.33 -23.19
N ASP A 357 -16.13 -13.52 -22.04
CA ASP A 357 -16.72 -14.78 -21.60
C ASP A 357 -18.16 -14.96 -22.12
N ASP A 358 -18.73 -16.15 -21.88
CA ASP A 358 -20.11 -16.51 -22.29
C ASP A 358 -21.19 -15.63 -21.62
N SER A 359 -20.82 -14.90 -20.50
CA SER A 359 -21.70 -13.96 -19.83
C SER A 359 -21.55 -12.52 -20.36
N HIS A 360 -20.87 -12.34 -21.48
CA HIS A 360 -20.57 -11.06 -22.12
C HIS A 360 -19.79 -10.10 -21.20
N ARG A 361 -18.86 -10.62 -20.41
CA ARG A 361 -17.96 -9.81 -19.57
C ARG A 361 -16.58 -9.75 -20.19
N VAL A 362 -16.02 -8.55 -20.25
CA VAL A 362 -14.65 -8.28 -20.71
C VAL A 362 -13.69 -8.46 -19.53
N HIS A 363 -12.78 -9.42 -19.66
CA HIS A 363 -11.76 -9.72 -18.64
C HIS A 363 -10.53 -8.84 -18.85
N MET A 364 -10.32 -7.87 -17.96
CA MET A 364 -9.23 -6.88 -18.08
C MET A 364 -7.85 -7.56 -18.04
N ALA A 365 -7.59 -8.42 -17.07
CA ALA A 365 -6.32 -9.13 -16.97
C ALA A 365 -6.01 -10.04 -18.19
N ARG A 366 -7.04 -10.65 -18.79
CA ARG A 366 -6.83 -11.48 -20.00
C ARG A 366 -6.37 -10.62 -21.18
N MET A 367 -6.93 -9.43 -21.31
CA MET A 367 -6.50 -8.45 -22.32
C MET A 367 -5.05 -8.04 -22.09
N ASP A 368 -4.69 -7.72 -20.83
CA ASP A 368 -3.32 -7.37 -20.45
C ASP A 368 -2.33 -8.50 -20.77
N MET A 369 -2.67 -9.75 -20.44
CA MET A 369 -1.78 -10.90 -20.68
C MET A 369 -1.55 -11.18 -22.15
N HIS A 370 -2.57 -11.00 -23.00
CA HIS A 370 -2.42 -11.17 -24.45
C HIS A 370 -1.57 -10.05 -25.07
N PHE A 371 -1.83 -8.80 -24.68
CA PHE A 371 -1.29 -7.60 -25.33
C PHE A 371 -0.29 -6.86 -24.47
N SER A 372 0.54 -7.58 -23.71
CA SER A 372 1.75 -7.08 -23.05
C SER A 372 2.95 -7.99 -23.35
N ASN A 373 4.15 -7.47 -23.21
CA ASN A 373 5.39 -8.22 -23.43
C ASN A 373 5.88 -8.96 -22.17
N SER A 374 5.41 -8.58 -20.98
CA SER A 374 5.80 -9.18 -19.71
C SER A 374 4.62 -9.22 -18.73
N ILE A 375 4.58 -10.27 -17.94
CA ILE A 375 3.58 -10.52 -16.89
C ILE A 375 4.36 -10.90 -15.65
N ASN A 376 4.27 -10.10 -14.59
CA ASN A 376 4.96 -10.46 -13.36
C ASN A 376 4.03 -10.57 -12.15
N GLY A 377 4.36 -11.53 -11.29
CA GLY A 377 3.93 -11.55 -9.91
C GLY A 377 4.83 -10.69 -9.03
N VAL A 378 4.49 -10.54 -7.75
CA VAL A 378 5.09 -9.56 -6.83
C VAL A 378 5.78 -10.16 -5.61
N ALA A 379 5.83 -11.48 -5.53
CA ALA A 379 6.64 -12.30 -4.62
C ALA A 379 6.88 -13.66 -5.26
N ALA A 380 7.89 -14.40 -4.82
CA ALA A 380 8.25 -15.70 -5.40
C ALA A 380 7.06 -16.67 -5.33
N LEU A 381 6.48 -16.88 -4.15
CA LEU A 381 5.33 -17.76 -3.95
C LEU A 381 4.11 -17.32 -4.81
N HIS A 382 3.81 -16.02 -4.82
CA HIS A 382 2.73 -15.47 -5.64
C HIS A 382 2.91 -15.82 -7.11
N THR A 383 4.11 -15.64 -7.64
CA THR A 383 4.42 -15.93 -9.04
C THR A 383 4.24 -17.41 -9.37
N GLU A 384 4.63 -18.31 -8.47
CA GLU A 384 4.43 -19.76 -8.67
C GLU A 384 2.94 -20.14 -8.62
N ILE A 385 2.15 -19.54 -7.70
CA ILE A 385 0.68 -19.74 -7.68
C ILE A 385 0.05 -19.26 -9.00
N LEU A 386 0.46 -18.09 -9.52
CA LEU A 386 -0.04 -17.59 -10.80
C LEU A 386 0.29 -18.56 -11.94
N LYS A 387 1.52 -19.06 -12.03
CA LYS A 387 1.97 -19.96 -13.11
C LYS A 387 1.29 -21.32 -13.09
N HIS A 388 1.14 -21.91 -11.92
CA HIS A 388 0.77 -23.32 -11.81
C HIS A 388 -0.71 -23.55 -11.45
N GLN A 389 -1.41 -22.48 -11.04
CA GLN A 389 -2.81 -22.55 -10.60
C GLN A 389 -3.67 -21.48 -11.30
N GLU A 390 -3.64 -20.25 -10.82
CA GLU A 390 -4.61 -19.21 -11.16
C GLU A 390 -4.58 -18.77 -12.63
N LEU A 391 -3.38 -18.63 -13.22
CA LEU A 391 -3.18 -18.20 -14.59
C LEU A 391 -2.49 -19.28 -15.45
N LYS A 392 -2.60 -20.54 -15.04
CA LYS A 392 -1.99 -21.69 -15.73
C LYS A 392 -2.30 -21.75 -17.24
N PRO A 393 -3.54 -21.50 -17.72
CA PRO A 393 -3.82 -21.47 -19.15
C PRO A 393 -2.95 -20.46 -19.91
N PHE A 394 -2.75 -19.27 -19.33
CA PHE A 394 -1.89 -18.24 -19.91
C PHE A 394 -0.41 -18.57 -19.81
N TYR A 395 0.02 -19.16 -18.70
CA TYR A 395 1.40 -19.62 -18.56
C TYR A 395 1.75 -20.68 -19.59
N ASN A 396 0.81 -21.60 -19.89
CA ASN A 396 1.02 -22.65 -20.88
C ASN A 396 1.28 -22.13 -22.31
N ILE A 397 0.74 -20.96 -22.65
CA ILE A 397 0.94 -20.36 -23.99
C ILE A 397 2.02 -19.25 -23.99
N TYR A 398 2.32 -18.65 -22.86
CA TYR A 398 3.20 -17.49 -22.74
C TYR A 398 4.31 -17.66 -21.69
N HIS A 399 4.95 -18.85 -21.62
CA HIS A 399 5.98 -19.15 -20.62
C HIS A 399 7.02 -18.02 -20.43
N SER A 400 7.51 -17.46 -21.54
CA SER A 400 8.56 -16.44 -21.53
C SER A 400 8.11 -15.08 -21.00
N LYS A 401 6.80 -14.79 -20.97
CA LYS A 401 6.28 -13.53 -20.42
C LYS A 401 6.26 -13.54 -18.90
N PHE A 402 6.09 -14.71 -18.25
CA PHE A 402 5.91 -14.82 -16.80
C PHE A 402 7.23 -14.73 -16.04
N ASN A 403 7.30 -13.80 -15.11
CA ASN A 403 8.47 -13.64 -14.25
C ASN A 403 8.07 -13.10 -12.87
N ASN A 404 9.01 -13.16 -11.91
CA ASN A 404 8.84 -12.60 -10.57
C ASN A 404 9.59 -11.29 -10.42
N LYS A 405 8.92 -10.30 -9.82
CA LYS A 405 9.54 -9.06 -9.32
C LYS A 405 9.11 -8.86 -7.89
N THR A 406 9.83 -9.47 -6.94
CA THR A 406 9.54 -9.30 -5.51
C THR A 406 9.51 -7.82 -5.15
N ASN A 407 8.41 -7.39 -4.53
CA ASN A 407 8.21 -6.02 -4.11
C ASN A 407 9.35 -5.51 -3.21
N GLY A 408 9.43 -4.21 -3.11
CA GLY A 408 10.36 -3.52 -2.22
C GLY A 408 9.79 -2.19 -1.73
N ILE A 409 10.49 -1.60 -0.80
CA ILE A 409 10.13 -0.34 -0.12
C ILE A 409 11.26 0.67 -0.25
N THR A 410 10.94 1.97 -0.32
CA THR A 410 11.97 3.01 -0.31
C THR A 410 12.53 3.22 1.09
N PHE A 411 13.84 3.04 1.24
CA PHE A 411 14.55 3.23 2.51
C PHE A 411 14.61 4.71 2.90
N ARG A 412 14.53 5.65 1.94
CA ARG A 412 14.46 7.10 2.21
C ARG A 412 13.32 7.43 3.15
N ARG A 413 12.12 6.84 2.95
CA ARG A 413 10.98 7.02 3.86
C ARG A 413 11.03 6.07 5.06
N TRP A 414 11.25 4.77 4.82
CA TRP A 414 10.95 3.74 5.81
C TRP A 414 12.08 3.43 6.80
N ILE A 415 13.21 4.14 6.69
CA ILE A 415 14.23 4.19 7.74
C ILE A 415 14.83 5.59 7.88
N MET A 416 15.26 6.25 6.77
CA MET A 416 15.98 7.52 6.86
C MET A 416 15.08 8.65 7.41
N HIS A 417 13.79 8.69 7.02
CA HIS A 417 12.83 9.68 7.52
C HIS A 417 12.15 9.24 8.82
N CYS A 418 11.54 8.04 8.84
CA CYS A 418 10.74 7.62 9.99
C CYS A 418 11.57 7.22 11.22
N ASN A 419 12.83 6.76 11.03
CA ASN A 419 13.73 6.30 12.10
C ASN A 419 15.17 6.81 11.92
N PRO A 420 15.38 8.14 11.89
CA PRO A 420 16.69 8.73 11.65
C PRO A 420 17.73 8.32 12.70
N ASP A 421 17.32 8.05 13.94
CA ASP A 421 18.24 7.59 15.00
C ASP A 421 18.84 6.22 14.65
N LEU A 422 18.03 5.30 14.11
CA LEU A 422 18.52 4.00 13.61
C LEU A 422 19.40 4.19 12.37
N ALA A 423 18.96 5.00 11.40
CA ALA A 423 19.72 5.24 10.18
C ALA A 423 21.11 5.83 10.48
N ASN A 424 21.19 6.84 11.36
CA ASN A 424 22.44 7.46 11.76
C ASN A 424 23.32 6.51 12.58
N TYR A 425 22.73 5.67 13.41
CA TYR A 425 23.50 4.67 14.16
C TYR A 425 24.10 3.61 13.23
N ILE A 426 23.36 3.15 12.23
CA ILE A 426 23.91 2.26 11.20
C ILE A 426 25.10 2.90 10.48
N ASP A 427 25.03 4.19 10.15
CA ASP A 427 26.18 4.92 9.55
C ASP A 427 27.42 4.88 10.43
N THR A 428 27.27 4.96 11.76
CA THR A 428 28.42 4.87 12.68
C THR A 428 29.06 3.47 12.72
N LEU A 429 28.29 2.42 12.42
CA LEU A 429 28.73 1.02 12.47
C LEU A 429 29.37 0.56 11.15
N ILE A 430 28.78 0.89 10.02
CA ILE A 430 29.13 0.35 8.71
C ILE A 430 29.36 1.41 7.62
N GLY A 431 29.33 2.71 7.97
CA GLY A 431 29.36 3.82 7.01
C GLY A 431 28.01 3.99 6.28
N ASP A 432 27.94 4.98 5.40
CA ASP A 432 26.69 5.41 4.74
C ASP A 432 26.42 4.76 3.37
N ALA A 433 27.28 3.84 2.94
CA ALA A 433 27.17 3.18 1.64
C ALA A 433 25.84 2.41 1.45
N TRP A 434 25.27 1.89 2.53
CA TRP A 434 23.98 1.19 2.52
C TRP A 434 22.81 2.09 2.06
N ARG A 435 22.93 3.40 2.19
CA ARG A 435 21.92 4.37 1.75
C ARG A 435 21.73 4.38 0.22
N LYS A 436 22.75 3.92 -0.52
CA LYS A 436 22.73 3.74 -1.98
C LYS A 436 22.69 2.29 -2.41
N ASP A 437 23.30 1.41 -1.64
CA ASP A 437 23.34 -0.05 -1.85
C ASP A 437 22.87 -0.76 -0.58
N ALA A 438 21.57 -1.02 -0.51
CA ALA A 438 20.94 -1.61 0.67
C ALA A 438 21.51 -2.99 1.04
N SER A 439 22.18 -3.71 0.11
CA SER A 439 22.83 -5.00 0.40
C SER A 439 23.92 -4.87 1.47
N LYS A 440 24.52 -3.69 1.62
CA LYS A 440 25.53 -3.40 2.65
C LYS A 440 25.00 -3.48 4.09
N LEU A 441 23.68 -3.49 4.30
CA LEU A 441 23.13 -3.73 5.65
C LEU A 441 23.56 -5.08 6.22
N GLU A 442 23.90 -6.07 5.39
CA GLU A 442 24.41 -7.36 5.88
C GLU A 442 25.71 -7.21 6.69
N ASP A 443 26.49 -6.17 6.48
CA ASP A 443 27.69 -5.88 7.27
C ASP A 443 27.39 -5.68 8.77
N LEU A 444 26.13 -5.42 9.15
CA LEU A 444 25.70 -5.36 10.54
C LEU A 444 25.86 -6.71 11.27
N LEU A 445 25.82 -7.83 10.56
CA LEU A 445 25.94 -9.17 11.16
C LEU A 445 27.25 -9.37 11.93
N LYS A 446 28.32 -8.63 11.61
CA LYS A 446 29.57 -8.67 12.37
C LYS A 446 29.42 -8.22 13.82
N TYR A 447 28.34 -7.49 14.14
CA TYR A 447 28.03 -7.02 15.49
C TYR A 447 27.04 -7.91 16.26
N ILE A 448 26.71 -9.11 15.75
CA ILE A 448 25.68 -9.99 16.33
C ILE A 448 25.95 -10.39 17.80
N ASN A 449 27.20 -10.36 18.21
CA ASN A 449 27.64 -10.68 19.58
C ASN A 449 28.15 -9.44 20.35
N ASP A 450 28.04 -8.24 19.77
CA ASP A 450 28.41 -7.00 20.44
C ASP A 450 27.25 -6.51 21.30
N THR A 451 27.36 -6.73 22.62
CA THR A 451 26.29 -6.37 23.57
C THR A 451 26.03 -4.87 23.64
N ALA A 452 27.04 -4.02 23.41
CA ALA A 452 26.87 -2.57 23.41
C ALA A 452 26.08 -2.11 22.18
N VAL A 453 26.37 -2.67 21.00
CA VAL A 453 25.61 -2.43 19.77
C VAL A 453 24.18 -2.89 19.93
N LEU A 454 23.96 -4.12 20.42
CA LEU A 454 22.63 -4.67 20.65
C LEU A 454 21.80 -3.83 21.63
N GLN A 455 22.44 -3.35 22.72
CA GLN A 455 21.76 -2.47 23.69
C GLN A 455 21.37 -1.14 23.05
N LYS A 456 22.26 -0.54 22.27
CA LYS A 456 21.96 0.75 21.60
C LYS A 456 20.79 0.64 20.60
N LEU A 457 20.69 -0.48 19.89
CA LEU A 457 19.52 -0.76 19.03
C LEU A 457 18.23 -0.85 19.84
N ASP A 458 18.27 -1.48 21.00
CA ASP A 458 17.13 -1.61 21.92
C ASP A 458 16.73 -0.23 22.50
N ASP A 459 17.71 0.63 22.84
CA ASP A 459 17.46 1.99 23.33
C ASP A 459 16.78 2.85 22.25
N ILE A 460 17.20 2.72 20.99
CA ILE A 460 16.56 3.40 19.85
C ILE A 460 15.12 2.89 19.69
N LYS A 461 14.90 1.59 19.77
CA LYS A 461 13.57 0.98 19.76
C LYS A 461 12.69 1.55 20.86
N TYR A 462 13.20 1.61 22.09
CA TYR A 462 12.48 2.17 23.23
C TYR A 462 12.10 3.64 23.01
N THR A 463 13.01 4.46 22.47
CA THR A 463 12.73 5.85 22.11
C THR A 463 11.57 5.97 21.12
N ASN A 464 11.51 5.08 20.10
CA ASN A 464 10.40 5.04 19.18
C ASN A 464 9.08 4.59 19.84
N LYS A 465 9.14 3.67 20.81
CA LYS A 465 7.97 3.23 21.58
C LYS A 465 7.42 4.36 22.47
N VAL A 466 8.29 5.18 23.09
CA VAL A 466 7.87 6.39 23.82
C VAL A 466 7.15 7.34 22.88
N ARG A 467 7.72 7.60 21.70
CA ARG A 467 7.12 8.49 20.71
C ARG A 467 5.73 8.02 20.27
N LEU A 468 5.58 6.72 20.05
CA LEU A 468 4.27 6.14 19.69
C LEU A 468 3.28 6.26 20.86
N ALA A 469 3.73 6.03 22.09
CA ALA A 469 2.89 6.18 23.27
C ALA A 469 2.39 7.63 23.44
N ASP A 470 3.25 8.62 23.21
CA ASP A 470 2.89 10.04 23.26
C ASP A 470 1.87 10.40 22.16
N MET A 471 2.06 9.87 20.94
CA MET A 471 1.10 10.05 19.84
C MET A 471 -0.28 9.47 20.19
N ILE A 472 -0.33 8.23 20.67
CA ILE A 472 -1.57 7.55 21.06
C ILE A 472 -2.26 8.31 22.20
N LYS A 473 -1.51 8.77 23.22
CA LYS A 473 -2.07 9.57 24.30
C LYS A 473 -2.68 10.87 23.79
N LYS A 474 -1.98 11.57 22.88
CA LYS A 474 -2.42 12.85 22.33
C LYS A 474 -3.64 12.71 21.41
N GLU A 475 -3.66 11.71 20.55
CA GLU A 475 -4.66 11.58 19.48
C GLU A 475 -5.85 10.71 19.88
N GLU A 476 -5.61 9.61 20.61
CA GLU A 476 -6.64 8.64 20.99
C GLU A 476 -7.06 8.75 22.48
N GLY A 477 -6.34 9.54 23.29
CA GLY A 477 -6.61 9.67 24.73
C GLY A 477 -6.34 8.39 25.52
N ILE A 478 -5.47 7.51 25.04
CA ILE A 478 -5.15 6.22 25.64
C ILE A 478 -3.70 6.24 26.13
N GLU A 479 -3.50 5.92 27.39
CA GLU A 479 -2.16 5.74 27.94
C GLU A 479 -1.70 4.30 27.77
N ILE A 480 -0.53 4.11 27.16
CA ILE A 480 0.14 2.83 27.01
C ILE A 480 1.54 2.87 27.61
N ASN A 481 2.01 1.72 28.08
CA ASN A 481 3.32 1.59 28.69
C ASN A 481 4.39 1.30 27.60
N PRO A 482 5.38 2.17 27.35
CA PRO A 482 6.43 1.89 26.36
C PRO A 482 7.28 0.67 26.67
N SER A 483 7.30 0.20 27.94
CA SER A 483 8.00 -1.03 28.32
C SER A 483 7.20 -2.31 28.07
N SER A 484 5.90 -2.21 27.68
CA SER A 484 5.12 -3.38 27.26
C SER A 484 5.59 -3.92 25.90
N ILE A 485 5.22 -5.14 25.57
CA ILE A 485 5.46 -5.69 24.23
C ILE A 485 4.49 -5.02 23.26
N PHE A 486 4.99 -4.39 22.20
CA PHE A 486 4.17 -3.79 21.16
C PHE A 486 3.93 -4.78 20.02
N ASP A 487 2.74 -5.35 20.03
CA ASP A 487 2.21 -6.26 19.02
C ASP A 487 1.34 -5.45 18.04
N ILE A 488 1.73 -5.39 16.76
CA ILE A 488 1.16 -4.41 15.84
C ILE A 488 0.63 -5.07 14.57
N GLN A 489 -0.64 -4.80 14.26
CA GLN A 489 -1.30 -5.18 13.02
C GLN A 489 -1.93 -3.95 12.35
N VAL A 490 -1.21 -3.32 11.44
CA VAL A 490 -1.66 -2.13 10.72
C VAL A 490 -1.67 -2.38 9.21
N LYS A 491 -2.87 -2.46 8.66
CA LYS A 491 -3.13 -2.74 7.25
C LYS A 491 -4.63 -2.54 6.94
N ARG A 492 -5.00 -2.39 5.66
CA ARG A 492 -6.42 -2.33 5.27
C ARG A 492 -7.19 -3.50 5.90
N LEU A 493 -8.39 -3.25 6.40
CA LEU A 493 -9.20 -4.30 6.98
C LEU A 493 -9.83 -5.15 5.90
N HIS A 494 -9.57 -6.45 5.98
CA HIS A 494 -10.18 -7.46 5.13
C HIS A 494 -10.13 -8.81 5.86
N GLU A 495 -11.17 -9.63 5.71
CA GLU A 495 -11.24 -10.92 6.40
C GLU A 495 -10.05 -11.84 6.11
N TYR A 496 -9.48 -11.82 4.87
CA TYR A 496 -8.33 -12.66 4.54
C TYR A 496 -7.04 -12.25 5.29
N LYS A 497 -6.93 -10.98 5.73
CA LYS A 497 -5.81 -10.48 6.55
C LYS A 497 -5.95 -10.89 8.02
N ARG A 498 -7.09 -11.41 8.37
CA ARG A 498 -7.45 -12.07 9.62
C ARG A 498 -7.25 -11.24 10.89
N GLN A 499 -7.55 -9.91 10.82
CA GLN A 499 -7.60 -9.09 12.04
C GLN A 499 -8.57 -9.67 13.08
N GLN A 500 -9.64 -10.34 12.65
CA GLN A 500 -10.54 -11.08 13.53
C GLN A 500 -9.83 -12.20 14.31
N MET A 501 -8.82 -12.86 13.73
CA MET A 501 -8.04 -13.89 14.44
C MET A 501 -7.19 -13.27 15.56
N ASN A 502 -6.58 -12.12 15.33
CA ASN A 502 -5.87 -11.39 16.37
C ASN A 502 -6.82 -10.85 17.44
N ALA A 503 -8.04 -10.41 17.08
CA ALA A 503 -9.08 -10.04 18.04
C ALA A 503 -9.53 -11.25 18.91
N LEU A 504 -9.66 -12.44 18.32
CA LEU A 504 -9.93 -13.69 19.06
C LEU A 504 -8.77 -14.04 20.01
N TRP A 505 -7.52 -13.81 19.60
CA TRP A 505 -6.39 -13.98 20.52
C TRP A 505 -6.44 -12.98 21.68
N VAL A 506 -6.87 -11.74 21.45
CA VAL A 506 -7.08 -10.75 22.51
C VAL A 506 -8.12 -11.27 23.51
N ILE A 507 -9.22 -11.85 23.03
CA ILE A 507 -10.24 -12.49 23.89
C ILE A 507 -9.63 -13.65 24.68
N TYR A 508 -8.90 -14.54 24.00
CA TYR A 508 -8.18 -15.65 24.64
C TYR A 508 -7.28 -15.17 25.78
N LYS A 509 -6.48 -14.13 25.54
CA LYS A 509 -5.58 -13.56 26.55
C LYS A 509 -6.34 -12.87 27.67
N TYR A 510 -7.43 -12.17 27.37
CA TYR A 510 -8.34 -11.59 28.37
C TYR A 510 -8.88 -12.68 29.32
N LEU A 511 -9.39 -13.77 28.78
CA LEU A 511 -9.94 -14.90 29.58
C LEU A 511 -8.85 -15.58 30.42
N GLN A 512 -7.64 -15.74 29.90
CA GLN A 512 -6.50 -16.27 30.66
C GLN A 512 -6.16 -15.38 31.85
N ILE A 513 -6.09 -14.06 31.68
CA ILE A 513 -5.79 -13.12 32.76
C ILE A 513 -6.91 -13.17 33.84
N LYS A 514 -8.18 -13.20 33.41
CA LYS A 514 -9.32 -13.37 34.34
C LYS A 514 -9.26 -14.67 35.11
N ALA A 515 -8.70 -15.72 34.53
CA ALA A 515 -8.42 -17.00 35.17
C ALA A 515 -7.13 -17.00 36.04
N GLY A 516 -6.46 -15.86 36.21
CA GLY A 516 -5.26 -15.70 37.02
C GLY A 516 -3.93 -15.96 36.27
N GLN A 517 -3.96 -16.30 34.99
CA GLN A 517 -2.76 -16.54 34.16
C GLN A 517 -2.24 -15.22 33.58
N LYS A 518 -1.43 -14.52 34.34
CA LYS A 518 -0.89 -13.21 33.97
C LYS A 518 0.36 -13.35 33.13
N PRO A 519 0.54 -12.53 32.05
CA PRO A 519 1.78 -12.51 31.29
C PRO A 519 2.93 -11.94 32.13
N ALA A 520 4.15 -12.37 31.86
CA ALA A 520 5.36 -11.88 32.54
C ALA A 520 5.62 -10.39 32.31
N ARG A 521 5.23 -9.90 31.12
CA ARG A 521 5.32 -8.50 30.71
C ARG A 521 4.01 -8.00 30.15
N PRO A 522 3.59 -6.75 30.42
CA PRO A 522 2.42 -6.18 29.79
C PRO A 522 2.50 -6.22 28.26
N ILE A 523 1.34 -6.41 27.63
CA ILE A 523 1.21 -6.49 26.16
C ILE A 523 0.31 -5.36 25.71
N THR A 524 0.74 -4.65 24.65
CA THR A 524 -0.08 -3.64 23.98
C THR A 524 -0.30 -4.08 22.54
N VAL A 525 -1.53 -4.46 22.20
CA VAL A 525 -1.94 -4.83 20.85
C VAL A 525 -2.47 -3.59 20.14
N ILE A 526 -1.83 -3.23 19.03
CA ILE A 526 -2.15 -2.01 18.29
C ILE A 526 -2.67 -2.39 16.90
N PHE A 527 -3.90 -2.01 16.63
CA PHE A 527 -4.54 -2.14 15.32
C PHE A 527 -4.60 -0.78 14.64
N GLY A 528 -4.53 -0.77 13.31
CA GLY A 528 -4.81 0.38 12.48
C GLY A 528 -5.32 -0.10 11.13
N ALA A 529 -6.58 0.23 10.83
CA ALA A 529 -7.23 -0.29 9.64
C ALA A 529 -8.41 0.58 9.21
N LYS A 530 -8.60 0.70 7.90
CA LYS A 530 -9.81 1.24 7.29
C LYS A 530 -10.56 0.11 6.58
N ALA A 531 -11.88 0.00 6.80
CA ALA A 531 -12.77 -0.89 6.06
C ALA A 531 -13.34 -0.16 4.83
N ALA A 532 -13.49 -0.86 3.71
CA ALA A 532 -14.24 -0.29 2.58
C ALA A 532 -15.68 0.03 3.02
N PRO A 533 -16.28 1.15 2.57
CA PRO A 533 -17.59 1.62 3.06
C PRO A 533 -18.70 0.57 2.97
N ALA A 534 -18.76 -0.20 1.89
CA ALA A 534 -19.75 -1.24 1.64
C ALA A 534 -19.44 -2.60 2.34
N TYR A 535 -18.24 -2.76 2.92
CA TYR A 535 -17.82 -4.05 3.49
C TYR A 535 -18.26 -4.19 4.96
N ILE A 536 -19.51 -4.62 5.14
CA ILE A 536 -20.17 -4.71 6.46
C ILE A 536 -19.37 -5.59 7.44
N MET A 537 -18.94 -6.79 7.03
CA MET A 537 -18.21 -7.70 7.91
C MET A 537 -16.87 -7.09 8.39
N ALA A 538 -16.17 -6.36 7.54
CA ALA A 538 -14.98 -5.62 7.93
C ALA A 538 -15.29 -4.55 8.99
N LYS A 539 -16.41 -3.84 8.86
CA LYS A 539 -16.87 -2.87 9.86
C LYS A 539 -17.23 -3.55 11.19
N ASN A 540 -17.82 -4.75 11.14
CA ASN A 540 -18.11 -5.54 12.35
C ASN A 540 -16.83 -5.94 13.08
N ILE A 541 -15.77 -6.28 12.37
CA ILE A 541 -14.43 -6.58 12.95
C ILE A 541 -13.85 -5.34 13.65
N ILE A 542 -13.90 -4.16 13.01
CA ILE A 542 -13.47 -2.90 13.64
C ILE A 542 -14.27 -2.65 14.91
N HIS A 543 -15.59 -2.84 14.85
CA HIS A 543 -16.48 -2.67 16.00
C HIS A 543 -16.09 -3.58 17.18
N LEU A 544 -15.83 -4.87 16.93
CA LEU A 544 -15.34 -5.80 17.93
C LEU A 544 -14.03 -5.32 18.58
N ILE A 545 -13.06 -4.89 17.77
CA ILE A 545 -11.75 -4.44 18.27
C ILE A 545 -11.91 -3.22 19.20
N ILE A 546 -12.76 -2.26 18.83
CA ILE A 546 -13.02 -1.07 19.67
C ILE A 546 -13.78 -1.45 20.94
N CYS A 547 -14.74 -2.40 20.87
CA CYS A 547 -15.41 -2.92 22.06
C CYS A 547 -14.41 -3.61 23.01
N LEU A 548 -13.48 -4.41 22.49
CA LEU A 548 -12.40 -5.02 23.28
C LEU A 548 -11.46 -3.98 23.90
N GLN A 549 -11.12 -2.94 23.16
CA GLN A 549 -10.34 -1.80 23.67
C GLN A 549 -11.00 -1.21 24.92
N ASP A 550 -12.31 -0.91 24.84
CA ASP A 550 -13.05 -0.30 25.92
C ASP A 550 -13.29 -1.26 27.09
N LEU A 551 -13.59 -2.54 26.82
CA LEU A 551 -13.72 -3.56 27.84
C LEU A 551 -12.45 -3.67 28.67
N ILE A 552 -11.32 -3.86 28.01
CA ILE A 552 -10.01 -4.05 28.66
C ILE A 552 -9.57 -2.79 29.41
N LYS A 553 -9.77 -1.61 28.81
CA LYS A 553 -9.45 -0.31 29.45
C LYS A 553 -10.16 -0.17 30.80
N ASN A 554 -11.40 -0.64 30.91
CA ASN A 554 -12.24 -0.48 32.10
C ASN A 554 -12.20 -1.67 33.07
N ASP A 555 -11.43 -2.73 32.76
CA ASP A 555 -11.25 -3.87 33.64
C ASP A 555 -9.93 -3.77 34.44
N PRO A 556 -9.98 -3.44 35.77
CA PRO A 556 -8.78 -3.24 36.58
C PRO A 556 -7.97 -4.52 36.82
N GLU A 557 -8.54 -5.70 36.60
CA GLU A 557 -7.82 -6.97 36.74
C GLU A 557 -6.99 -7.27 35.48
N VAL A 558 -7.40 -6.75 34.31
CA VAL A 558 -6.78 -7.02 32.99
C VAL A 558 -5.95 -5.86 32.50
N SER A 559 -6.40 -4.63 32.67
CA SER A 559 -5.77 -3.43 32.10
C SER A 559 -4.30 -3.21 32.47
N PRO A 560 -3.76 -3.69 33.61
CA PRO A 560 -2.33 -3.62 33.88
C PRO A 560 -1.47 -4.53 33.01
N TYR A 561 -2.06 -5.60 32.44
CA TYR A 561 -1.34 -6.66 31.72
C TYR A 561 -1.60 -6.68 30.21
N LEU A 562 -2.76 -6.17 29.80
CA LEU A 562 -3.18 -6.15 28.39
C LEU A 562 -3.80 -4.79 28.07
N LYS A 563 -3.40 -4.23 26.94
CA LYS A 563 -4.00 -3.04 26.32
C LYS A 563 -4.32 -3.33 24.87
N VAL A 564 -5.40 -2.76 24.38
CA VAL A 564 -5.76 -2.77 22.96
C VAL A 564 -5.94 -1.32 22.52
N VAL A 565 -5.40 -0.99 21.36
CA VAL A 565 -5.54 0.32 20.74
C VAL A 565 -5.97 0.12 19.30
N MET A 566 -7.09 0.72 18.91
CA MET A 566 -7.50 0.87 17.52
C MET A 566 -7.21 2.29 17.08
N LEU A 567 -6.17 2.46 16.25
CA LEU A 567 -5.76 3.76 15.74
C LEU A 567 -6.80 4.29 14.74
N GLN A 568 -7.31 5.49 15.00
CA GLN A 568 -8.22 6.17 14.07
C GLN A 568 -7.45 6.68 12.86
N ASN A 569 -8.06 6.56 11.68
CA ASN A 569 -7.55 7.14 10.42
C ASN A 569 -6.09 6.79 10.11
N TYR A 570 -5.73 5.50 10.21
CA TYR A 570 -4.38 5.04 9.88
C TYR A 570 -4.00 5.44 8.44
N ASN A 571 -2.86 6.11 8.30
CA ASN A 571 -2.31 6.66 7.06
C ASN A 571 -0.77 6.58 7.06
N VAL A 572 -0.09 7.14 6.07
CA VAL A 572 1.38 7.10 5.97
C VAL A 572 2.04 7.85 7.14
N THR A 573 1.50 8.99 7.54
CA THR A 573 2.04 9.78 8.67
C THR A 573 2.03 8.99 9.98
N LYS A 574 0.92 8.30 10.28
CA LYS A 574 0.85 7.40 11.45
C LYS A 574 1.77 6.20 11.31
N ALA A 575 1.86 5.62 10.11
CA ALA A 575 2.75 4.50 9.83
C ALA A 575 4.22 4.82 10.15
N GLU A 576 4.69 6.03 9.86
CA GLU A 576 6.05 6.49 10.14
C GLU A 576 6.38 6.53 11.66
N THR A 577 5.37 6.61 12.52
CA THR A 577 5.57 6.53 13.97
C THR A 577 5.36 5.11 14.50
N VAL A 578 4.39 4.39 13.95
CA VAL A 578 4.00 3.04 14.39
C VAL A 578 5.07 2.00 14.04
N ILE A 579 5.59 2.03 12.82
CA ILE A 579 6.50 1.00 12.30
C ILE A 579 7.81 0.92 13.10
N PRO A 580 8.52 2.03 13.39
CA PRO A 580 9.75 1.96 14.19
C PRO A 580 9.57 1.44 15.61
N ALA A 581 8.38 1.56 16.17
CA ALA A 581 8.07 1.19 17.55
C ALA A 581 7.68 -0.30 17.74
N CYS A 582 7.49 -1.04 16.66
CA CYS A 582 6.97 -2.40 16.69
C CYS A 582 7.98 -3.40 17.24
N ASP A 583 7.52 -4.29 18.11
CA ASP A 583 8.27 -5.49 18.55
C ASP A 583 7.85 -6.70 17.74
N ILE A 584 6.54 -6.96 17.62
CA ILE A 584 5.96 -8.11 16.93
C ILE A 584 5.10 -7.60 15.75
N SER A 585 5.51 -7.97 14.55
CA SER A 585 4.83 -7.62 13.30
C SER A 585 3.85 -8.72 12.90
N GLU A 586 2.55 -8.44 12.98
CA GLU A 586 1.47 -9.37 12.65
C GLU A 586 1.21 -9.44 11.15
N GLN A 587 1.59 -10.57 10.54
CA GLN A 587 1.49 -10.85 9.11
C GLN A 587 0.74 -12.18 8.88
N ILE A 588 -0.49 -12.24 9.36
CA ILE A 588 -1.27 -13.46 9.60
C ILE A 588 -2.38 -13.72 8.56
N SER A 589 -2.21 -13.23 7.33
CA SER A 589 -3.12 -13.56 6.23
C SER A 589 -3.30 -15.06 6.06
N LEU A 590 -4.44 -15.49 5.52
CA LEU A 590 -4.59 -16.89 5.14
C LEU A 590 -3.58 -17.21 4.01
N ALA A 591 -2.84 -18.30 4.15
CA ALA A 591 -1.89 -18.73 3.13
C ALA A 591 -2.55 -18.80 1.74
N SER A 592 -1.85 -18.42 0.70
CA SER A 592 -2.34 -18.25 -0.68
C SER A 592 -3.21 -17.02 -0.95
N LYS A 593 -3.35 -16.06 -0.04
CA LYS A 593 -4.22 -14.89 -0.23
C LYS A 593 -3.50 -13.55 -0.30
N GLU A 594 -2.40 -13.37 0.41
CA GLU A 594 -1.57 -12.16 0.31
C GLU A 594 -0.54 -12.32 -0.81
N ALA A 595 -0.63 -11.54 -1.88
CA ALA A 595 0.30 -11.63 -2.99
C ALA A 595 1.76 -11.38 -2.58
N SER A 596 1.98 -10.38 -1.77
CA SER A 596 3.31 -10.03 -1.23
C SER A 596 3.22 -9.48 0.18
N GLY A 597 2.46 -8.40 0.38
CA GLY A 597 2.62 -7.51 1.51
C GLY A 597 3.85 -6.62 1.35
N THR A 598 3.81 -5.44 1.92
CA THR A 598 4.96 -4.53 2.05
C THR A 598 5.13 -4.01 3.48
N GLY A 599 4.10 -4.15 4.31
CA GLY A 599 4.19 -3.87 5.75
C GLY A 599 5.24 -4.72 6.44
N ASN A 600 5.27 -6.03 6.16
CA ASN A 600 6.26 -6.97 6.65
C ASN A 600 7.71 -6.49 6.40
N MET A 601 8.01 -5.96 5.22
CA MET A 601 9.33 -5.44 4.85
C MET A 601 9.71 -4.19 5.67
N LYS A 602 8.75 -3.29 5.89
CA LYS A 602 8.95 -2.05 6.66
C LYS A 602 9.24 -2.35 8.13
N PHE A 603 8.48 -3.28 8.70
CA PHE A 603 8.67 -3.74 10.08
C PHE A 603 10.01 -4.45 10.25
N MET A 604 10.37 -5.35 9.32
CA MET A 604 11.66 -6.04 9.29
C MET A 604 12.83 -5.06 9.26
N LEU A 605 12.79 -4.04 8.39
CA LEU A 605 13.80 -2.99 8.27
C LEU A 605 13.99 -2.21 9.57
N ASN A 606 12.93 -2.09 10.39
CA ASN A 606 12.95 -1.42 11.68
C ASN A 606 13.15 -2.38 12.87
N GLY A 607 13.54 -3.61 12.61
CA GLY A 607 13.93 -4.58 13.63
C GLY A 607 12.78 -5.25 14.37
N ALA A 608 11.55 -5.19 13.86
CA ALA A 608 10.45 -5.98 14.37
C ALA A 608 10.57 -7.44 13.91
N ILE A 609 10.10 -8.38 14.73
CA ILE A 609 10.08 -9.79 14.40
C ILE A 609 8.71 -10.16 13.84
N THR A 610 8.70 -10.80 12.67
CA THR A 610 7.46 -11.22 12.03
C THR A 610 6.88 -12.44 12.75
N LEU A 611 5.59 -12.33 13.12
CA LEU A 611 4.72 -13.45 13.40
C LEU A 611 3.72 -13.56 12.24
N GLY A 612 3.79 -14.62 11.47
CA GLY A 612 3.02 -14.70 10.24
C GLY A 612 2.78 -16.10 9.72
N THR A 613 2.06 -16.18 8.63
CA THR A 613 1.86 -17.39 7.85
C THR A 613 2.91 -17.49 6.74
N ASN A 614 3.07 -18.69 6.17
CA ASN A 614 3.90 -18.91 4.98
C ASN A 614 3.14 -18.43 3.73
N ASP A 615 3.02 -17.09 3.60
CA ASP A 615 2.29 -16.42 2.55
C ASP A 615 3.03 -15.17 2.07
N GLY A 616 2.86 -14.82 0.80
CA GLY A 616 3.48 -13.65 0.20
C GLY A 616 4.99 -13.56 0.46
N ALA A 617 5.46 -12.35 0.75
CA ALA A 617 6.88 -12.10 1.04
C ALA A 617 7.33 -12.60 2.42
N ASN A 618 6.44 -13.09 3.29
CA ASN A 618 6.86 -13.72 4.56
C ASN A 618 7.75 -14.94 4.30
N VAL A 619 7.51 -15.66 3.21
CA VAL A 619 8.34 -16.81 2.79
C VAL A 619 9.77 -16.35 2.52
N GLU A 620 9.95 -15.31 1.69
CA GLU A 620 11.26 -14.75 1.38
C GLU A 620 11.94 -14.12 2.61
N ILE A 621 11.17 -13.51 3.52
CA ILE A 621 11.72 -13.05 4.81
C ILE A 621 12.28 -14.23 5.58
N GLY A 622 11.51 -15.33 5.72
CA GLY A 622 11.95 -16.52 6.43
C GLY A 622 13.21 -17.16 5.85
N GLU A 623 13.30 -17.21 4.53
CA GLU A 623 14.51 -17.70 3.83
C GLU A 623 15.75 -16.83 4.11
N LEU A 624 15.57 -15.49 4.13
CA LEU A 624 16.66 -14.55 4.35
C LEU A 624 17.17 -14.55 5.81
N VAL A 625 16.25 -14.53 6.77
CA VAL A 625 16.62 -14.41 8.19
C VAL A 625 16.87 -15.75 8.87
N GLY A 626 16.37 -16.84 8.31
CA GLY A 626 16.37 -18.16 8.92
C GLY A 626 15.25 -18.34 9.95
N LYS A 627 14.82 -19.59 10.13
CA LYS A 627 13.66 -19.99 10.96
C LYS A 627 13.73 -19.56 12.43
N ASP A 628 14.91 -19.29 12.95
CA ASP A 628 15.11 -18.86 14.33
C ASP A 628 14.82 -17.36 14.53
N ASN A 629 14.69 -16.58 13.44
CA ASN A 629 14.51 -15.14 13.46
C ASN A 629 13.16 -14.66 12.91
N ILE A 630 12.22 -15.60 12.76
CA ILE A 630 10.84 -15.40 12.36
C ILE A 630 9.96 -16.43 13.07
N TYR A 631 8.69 -16.13 13.27
CA TYR A 631 7.71 -17.08 13.79
C TYR A 631 6.64 -17.33 12.76
N THR A 632 6.42 -18.61 12.41
CA THR A 632 5.41 -19.00 11.42
C THR A 632 4.45 -20.01 11.99
N PHE A 633 3.23 -20.02 11.46
CA PHE A 633 2.16 -20.95 11.82
C PHE A 633 1.20 -21.14 10.63
N GLY A 634 0.27 -22.08 10.78
CA GLY A 634 -0.81 -22.30 9.84
C GLY A 634 -0.47 -23.25 8.71
N ARG A 635 -1.47 -23.51 7.88
CA ARG A 635 -1.36 -24.43 6.74
C ARG A 635 -0.54 -23.84 5.61
N SER A 636 0.01 -24.71 4.76
CA SER A 636 0.66 -24.30 3.52
C SER A 636 -0.37 -23.75 2.50
N SER A 637 0.11 -23.01 1.51
CA SER A 637 -0.75 -22.53 0.41
C SER A 637 -1.42 -23.68 -0.33
N ASP A 638 -0.70 -24.77 -0.58
CA ASP A 638 -1.23 -25.96 -1.26
C ASP A 638 -2.34 -26.64 -0.45
N ASP A 639 -2.18 -26.76 0.87
CA ASP A 639 -3.21 -27.30 1.75
C ASP A 639 -4.47 -26.45 1.75
N VAL A 640 -4.32 -25.12 1.83
CA VAL A 640 -5.45 -24.17 1.80
C VAL A 640 -6.20 -24.25 0.46
N ILE A 641 -5.47 -24.27 -0.65
CA ILE A 641 -6.05 -24.37 -1.98
C ILE A 641 -6.82 -25.69 -2.12
N LYS A 642 -6.24 -26.80 -1.67
CA LYS A 642 -6.90 -28.11 -1.67
C LYS A 642 -8.18 -28.10 -0.82
N LEU A 643 -8.18 -27.43 0.35
CA LEU A 643 -9.38 -27.31 1.18
C LEU A 643 -10.49 -26.55 0.46
N TYR A 644 -10.18 -25.53 -0.33
CA TYR A 644 -11.17 -24.84 -1.17
C TYR A 644 -11.69 -25.74 -2.30
N GLU A 645 -10.81 -26.39 -3.04
CA GLU A 645 -11.15 -27.28 -4.17
C GLU A 645 -12.04 -28.43 -3.74
N THR A 646 -11.79 -29.01 -2.56
CA THR A 646 -12.53 -30.16 -2.04
C THR A 646 -13.70 -29.79 -1.12
N SER A 647 -13.93 -28.48 -0.87
CA SER A 647 -14.86 -28.02 0.18
C SER A 647 -14.61 -28.71 1.53
N GLY A 648 -13.33 -28.97 1.83
CA GLY A 648 -12.92 -29.78 2.98
C GLY A 648 -12.85 -29.03 4.31
N TYR A 649 -13.15 -27.74 4.35
CA TYR A 649 -13.18 -26.94 5.56
C TYR A 649 -14.63 -26.66 6.02
N HIS A 650 -14.92 -26.99 7.28
CA HIS A 650 -16.19 -26.70 7.93
C HIS A 650 -15.94 -26.01 9.27
N ALA A 651 -16.19 -24.71 9.34
CA ALA A 651 -15.89 -23.89 10.52
C ALA A 651 -16.58 -24.43 11.81
N ALA A 652 -17.83 -24.90 11.68
CA ALA A 652 -18.61 -25.45 12.79
C ALA A 652 -17.91 -26.65 13.46
N ASP A 653 -17.13 -27.45 12.73
CA ASP A 653 -16.41 -28.60 13.30
C ASP A 653 -15.33 -28.13 14.27
N TYR A 654 -14.58 -27.08 13.90
CA TYR A 654 -13.56 -26.47 14.75
C TYR A 654 -14.18 -25.81 15.97
N TYR A 655 -15.29 -25.07 15.79
CA TYR A 655 -16.03 -24.46 16.87
C TYR A 655 -16.56 -25.49 17.87
N ASN A 656 -17.14 -26.59 17.41
CA ASN A 656 -17.75 -27.61 18.27
C ASN A 656 -16.72 -28.50 18.97
N ASN A 657 -15.53 -28.72 18.40
CA ASN A 657 -14.56 -29.67 18.92
C ASN A 657 -13.41 -29.00 19.73
N SER A 658 -13.30 -27.68 19.76
CA SER A 658 -12.28 -26.96 20.53
C SER A 658 -12.89 -26.09 21.61
N GLN A 659 -12.55 -26.36 22.87
CA GLN A 659 -12.98 -25.52 24.02
C GLN A 659 -12.41 -24.09 23.91
N LEU A 660 -11.18 -23.94 23.42
CA LEU A 660 -10.57 -22.64 23.23
C LEU A 660 -11.33 -21.81 22.18
N ILE A 661 -11.55 -22.39 21.01
CA ILE A 661 -12.26 -21.73 19.89
C ILE A 661 -13.69 -21.38 20.35
N HIS A 662 -14.40 -22.34 20.94
CA HIS A 662 -15.77 -22.15 21.45
C HIS A 662 -15.83 -20.97 22.44
N ALA A 663 -14.96 -20.95 23.45
CA ALA A 663 -14.94 -19.88 24.45
C ALA A 663 -14.63 -18.50 23.81
N CYS A 664 -13.67 -18.43 22.90
CA CYS A 664 -13.31 -17.17 22.25
C CYS A 664 -14.40 -16.64 21.31
N VAL A 665 -15.01 -17.50 20.52
CA VAL A 665 -16.08 -17.13 19.58
C VAL A 665 -17.36 -16.73 20.32
N ASP A 666 -17.75 -17.47 21.35
CA ASP A 666 -18.93 -17.14 22.15
C ASP A 666 -18.76 -15.85 22.94
N PHE A 667 -17.54 -15.52 23.36
CA PHE A 667 -17.27 -14.27 24.07
C PHE A 667 -17.60 -13.03 23.23
N ILE A 668 -17.58 -13.10 21.89
CA ILE A 668 -17.99 -11.99 20.99
C ILE A 668 -19.40 -11.49 21.36
N THR A 669 -20.29 -12.39 21.78
CA THR A 669 -21.67 -12.06 22.19
C THR A 669 -21.89 -12.19 23.69
N SER A 670 -20.82 -12.11 24.48
CA SER A 670 -20.92 -12.10 25.94
C SER A 670 -21.72 -10.89 26.46
N PRO A 671 -22.33 -10.98 27.66
CA PRO A 671 -23.04 -9.84 28.25
C PRO A 671 -22.18 -8.60 28.38
N GLU A 672 -20.86 -8.74 28.62
CA GLU A 672 -19.90 -7.65 28.74
C GLU A 672 -19.74 -6.90 27.42
N LEU A 673 -19.56 -7.60 26.30
CA LEU A 673 -19.39 -6.99 24.98
C LEU A 673 -20.71 -6.46 24.41
N ILE A 674 -21.83 -7.16 24.57
CA ILE A 674 -23.15 -6.68 24.15
C ILE A 674 -23.55 -5.39 24.87
N LYS A 675 -23.17 -5.24 26.16
CA LYS A 675 -23.39 -3.98 26.87
C LYS A 675 -22.65 -2.77 26.30
N LEU A 676 -21.50 -3.01 25.68
CA LEU A 676 -20.66 -1.99 25.09
C LEU A 676 -20.99 -1.74 23.62
N GLY A 677 -21.25 -2.80 22.88
CA GLY A 677 -21.36 -2.78 21.43
C GLY A 677 -22.76 -2.98 20.86
N ASP A 678 -22.82 -2.90 19.54
CA ASP A 678 -24.02 -3.22 18.78
C ASP A 678 -24.21 -4.74 18.72
N LYS A 679 -25.30 -5.22 19.33
CA LYS A 679 -25.60 -6.66 19.40
C LYS A 679 -25.68 -7.32 18.03
N GLN A 680 -26.28 -6.65 17.04
CA GLN A 680 -26.42 -7.22 15.70
C GLN A 680 -25.07 -7.39 15.03
N MET A 681 -24.22 -6.36 15.05
CA MET A 681 -22.89 -6.41 14.46
C MET A 681 -22.02 -7.51 15.08
N LEU A 682 -22.06 -7.66 16.41
CA LEU A 682 -21.33 -8.71 17.13
C LEU A 682 -21.89 -10.10 16.81
N SER A 683 -23.23 -10.27 16.76
CA SER A 683 -23.87 -11.54 16.41
C SER A 683 -23.57 -11.94 14.96
N ASP A 684 -23.64 -11.01 14.01
CA ASP A 684 -23.33 -11.28 12.61
C ASP A 684 -21.88 -11.76 12.44
N LEU A 685 -20.93 -11.16 13.16
CA LEU A 685 -19.53 -11.60 13.14
C LEU A 685 -19.36 -13.00 13.74
N ARG A 686 -19.98 -13.26 14.91
CA ARG A 686 -19.95 -14.59 15.55
C ARG A 686 -20.54 -15.66 14.62
N ASP A 687 -21.70 -15.39 14.07
CA ASP A 687 -22.39 -16.34 13.21
C ASP A 687 -21.65 -16.57 11.90
N ASN A 688 -20.99 -15.53 11.34
CA ASN A 688 -20.11 -15.68 10.20
C ASN A 688 -18.94 -16.62 10.51
N LEU A 689 -18.28 -16.45 11.66
CA LEU A 689 -17.15 -17.31 12.08
C LEU A 689 -17.58 -18.77 12.28
N ILE A 690 -18.80 -19.04 12.77
CA ILE A 690 -19.27 -20.41 13.01
C ILE A 690 -19.74 -21.08 11.72
N ASN A 691 -20.46 -20.34 10.86
CA ASN A 691 -21.21 -20.94 9.74
C ASN A 691 -20.53 -20.79 8.38
N LYS A 692 -19.62 -19.79 8.24
CA LYS A 692 -18.97 -19.49 6.97
C LYS A 692 -17.45 -19.52 7.07
N ASP A 693 -16.88 -18.62 7.85
CA ASP A 693 -15.42 -18.44 8.04
C ASP A 693 -14.61 -18.70 6.76
N TRP A 694 -15.01 -18.01 5.69
CA TRP A 694 -14.45 -18.23 4.33
C TRP A 694 -12.93 -18.19 4.30
N PHE A 695 -12.31 -17.43 5.19
CA PHE A 695 -10.85 -17.31 5.30
C PHE A 695 -10.24 -18.16 6.42
N MET A 696 -10.92 -19.23 6.81
CA MET A 696 -10.39 -20.31 7.67
C MET A 696 -9.72 -19.79 8.94
N THR A 697 -10.32 -18.81 9.59
CA THR A 697 -9.81 -18.23 10.85
C THR A 697 -9.69 -19.28 11.93
N LEU A 698 -10.75 -20.10 12.09
CA LEU A 698 -10.81 -21.11 13.14
C LEU A 698 -9.86 -22.29 12.90
N LEU A 699 -9.50 -22.57 11.64
CA LEU A 699 -8.53 -23.61 11.27
C LEU A 699 -7.17 -23.39 11.94
N ASP A 700 -6.71 -22.15 11.96
CA ASP A 700 -5.36 -21.80 12.42
C ASP A 700 -5.34 -21.19 13.83
N LEU A 701 -6.51 -20.89 14.46
CA LEU A 701 -6.58 -20.09 15.70
C LEU A 701 -5.81 -20.72 16.87
N GLU A 702 -5.94 -22.03 17.09
CA GLU A 702 -5.23 -22.68 18.21
C GLU A 702 -3.72 -22.65 18.03
N GLU A 703 -3.24 -22.93 16.81
CA GLU A 703 -1.83 -22.86 16.50
C GLU A 703 -1.30 -21.43 16.61
N TYR A 704 -2.06 -20.46 16.14
CA TYR A 704 -1.73 -19.04 16.29
C TYR A 704 -1.58 -18.65 17.77
N CYS A 705 -2.54 -19.02 18.61
CA CYS A 705 -2.46 -18.74 20.05
C CYS A 705 -1.21 -19.37 20.67
N ARG A 706 -0.92 -20.63 20.37
CA ARG A 706 0.25 -21.35 20.88
C ARG A 706 1.56 -20.71 20.42
N VAL A 707 1.67 -20.34 19.13
CA VAL A 707 2.89 -19.73 18.58
C VAL A 707 3.06 -18.33 19.16
N LYS A 708 2.01 -17.55 19.27
CA LYS A 708 2.06 -16.19 19.82
C LYS A 708 2.44 -16.20 21.32
N ASP A 709 1.95 -17.16 22.11
CA ASP A 709 2.40 -17.34 23.50
C ASP A 709 3.89 -17.68 23.58
N ARG A 710 4.43 -18.48 22.65
CA ARG A 710 5.89 -18.74 22.52
C ARG A 710 6.65 -17.46 22.19
N VAL A 711 6.16 -16.63 21.25
CA VAL A 711 6.79 -15.34 20.92
C VAL A 711 6.91 -14.45 22.15
N LEU A 712 5.83 -14.37 22.95
CA LEU A 712 5.80 -13.57 24.18
C LEU A 712 6.79 -14.11 25.23
N ALA A 713 6.93 -15.43 25.35
CA ALA A 713 7.90 -16.07 26.24
C ALA A 713 9.34 -15.82 25.78
N ASP A 714 9.61 -15.99 24.48
CA ASP A 714 10.93 -15.77 23.88
C ASP A 714 11.38 -14.30 23.96
N TYR A 715 10.43 -13.34 24.03
CA TYR A 715 10.71 -11.92 24.22
C TYR A 715 11.44 -11.65 25.55
N GLU A 716 11.25 -12.47 26.58
CA GLU A 716 11.90 -12.30 27.88
C GLU A 716 13.40 -12.61 27.85
N ASP A 717 13.88 -13.44 26.92
CA ASP A 717 15.31 -13.52 26.61
C ASP A 717 15.72 -12.29 25.75
N ARG A 718 15.95 -11.19 26.45
CA ARG A 718 16.24 -9.90 25.82
C ARG A 718 17.48 -9.92 24.92
N LEU A 719 18.48 -10.73 25.25
CA LEU A 719 19.70 -10.84 24.44
C LEU A 719 19.41 -11.57 23.13
N ALA A 720 18.72 -12.70 23.21
CA ALA A 720 18.31 -13.43 22.01
C ALA A 720 17.38 -12.60 21.13
N TRP A 721 16.42 -11.88 21.72
CA TRP A 721 15.50 -11.00 20.99
C TRP A 721 16.22 -9.89 20.23
N LYS A 722 17.21 -9.20 20.87
CA LYS A 722 18.03 -8.16 20.24
C LYS A 722 18.83 -8.72 19.06
N LYS A 723 19.36 -9.94 19.18
CA LYS A 723 20.04 -10.62 18.06
C LYS A 723 19.10 -10.90 16.90
N LYS A 724 17.87 -11.39 17.16
CA LYS A 724 16.85 -11.57 16.12
C LYS A 724 16.54 -10.24 15.42
N SER A 725 16.39 -9.14 16.18
CA SER A 725 16.16 -7.81 15.64
C SER A 725 17.28 -7.35 14.71
N LEU A 726 18.55 -7.51 15.14
CA LEU A 726 19.72 -7.17 14.31
C LEU A 726 19.75 -7.97 13.01
N VAL A 727 19.47 -9.29 13.06
CA VAL A 727 19.42 -10.14 11.86
C VAL A 727 18.36 -9.65 10.89
N ASN A 728 17.16 -9.31 11.39
CA ASN A 728 16.08 -8.78 10.55
C ASN A 728 16.50 -7.47 9.87
N ILE A 729 17.09 -6.52 10.59
CA ILE A 729 17.58 -5.26 10.00
C ILE A 729 18.65 -5.57 8.95
N ALA A 730 19.65 -6.39 9.27
CA ALA A 730 20.76 -6.70 8.38
C ALA A 730 20.32 -7.36 7.07
N LYS A 731 19.31 -8.24 7.13
CA LYS A 731 18.81 -8.97 5.96
C LYS A 731 17.72 -8.23 5.17
N SER A 732 17.24 -7.09 5.67
CA SER A 732 16.16 -6.32 5.01
C SER A 732 16.59 -5.64 3.72
N GLY A 733 17.89 -5.54 3.43
CA GLY A 733 18.43 -4.91 2.21
C GLY A 733 17.84 -5.46 0.92
N PHE A 734 17.50 -6.73 0.87
CA PHE A 734 16.83 -7.38 -0.26
C PHE A 734 15.49 -6.70 -0.61
N PHE A 735 14.79 -6.18 0.36
CA PHE A 735 13.50 -5.52 0.17
C PHE A 735 13.60 -4.01 -0.13
N SER A 736 14.76 -3.52 -0.58
CA SER A 736 14.87 -2.18 -1.14
C SER A 736 14.11 -2.09 -2.47
N SER A 737 13.29 -1.05 -2.64
CA SER A 737 12.65 -0.77 -3.94
C SER A 737 13.66 -0.42 -5.03
N ASP A 738 14.86 0.05 -4.67
CA ASP A 738 15.94 0.27 -5.65
C ASP A 738 16.36 -1.05 -6.30
N ARG A 739 16.52 -2.14 -5.50
CA ARG A 739 16.78 -3.48 -6.04
C ARG A 739 15.62 -3.92 -6.95
N THR A 740 14.37 -3.74 -6.52
CA THR A 740 13.20 -4.12 -7.33
C THR A 740 13.19 -3.39 -8.68
N ILE A 741 13.44 -2.09 -8.69
CA ILE A 741 13.48 -1.30 -9.94
C ILE A 741 14.65 -1.70 -10.82
N LEU A 742 15.81 -2.02 -10.25
CA LEU A 742 16.93 -2.58 -11.02
C LEU A 742 16.56 -3.90 -11.70
N ASP A 743 15.81 -4.77 -11.01
CA ASP A 743 15.32 -6.04 -11.58
C ASP A 743 14.30 -5.80 -12.72
N TYR A 744 13.35 -4.87 -12.54
CA TYR A 744 12.44 -4.47 -13.62
C TYR A 744 13.21 -3.90 -14.81
N ASN A 745 14.18 -3.02 -14.54
CA ASN A 745 14.94 -2.37 -15.61
C ASN A 745 15.82 -3.36 -16.38
N ARG A 746 16.50 -4.26 -15.67
CA ARG A 746 17.35 -5.29 -16.28
C ARG A 746 16.57 -6.24 -17.18
N ASP A 747 15.39 -6.70 -16.71
CA ASP A 747 14.68 -7.82 -17.31
C ASP A 747 13.54 -7.37 -18.24
N ILE A 748 13.00 -6.15 -18.08
CA ILE A 748 11.79 -5.72 -18.78
C ILE A 748 11.96 -4.36 -19.47
N TRP A 749 12.26 -3.29 -18.72
CA TRP A 749 12.17 -1.93 -19.28
C TRP A 749 13.38 -1.53 -20.12
N HIS A 750 14.58 -1.97 -19.76
CA HIS A 750 15.84 -1.63 -20.43
C HIS A 750 16.05 -0.13 -20.66
N LEU A 751 15.65 0.69 -19.67
CA LEU A 751 15.87 2.15 -19.66
C LEU A 751 17.36 2.45 -19.51
N LYS A 752 17.84 3.51 -20.19
CA LYS A 752 19.23 3.94 -20.17
C LYS A 752 19.33 5.38 -19.68
#